data_147cc79a80f2c8f15ec4420c8fd8d81d
#
_entry.id   147cc79a80f2c8f15ec4420c8fd8d81d
#
_cell.length_a   1.000
_cell.length_b   1.000
_cell.length_c   1.000
_cell.angle_alpha   90.00
_cell.angle_beta   90.00
_cell.angle_gamma   90.00
#
_symmetry.space_group_name_H-M   'P 1'
#
loop_
_entity.id
_entity.type
_entity.pdbx_description
1 polymer ?
#
loop_
_entity_poly.entity_id
_entity_poly.type
_entity_poly.pdbx_seq_one_letter_code
_entity_poly.pdbx_strand_id
1 'polypeptide(L)'
;VSLPFLFEIGVEEIPDWMIPDALENLRVLFEKLEIPYESVTLDATPRRLVLRAEGLPARQADSQERVLGPAKSAPAQAVEGFARKQGVKPENLAVEATPKGDYYSFIRKVPGRLTKDILAETLAGIILQIYFPKTMYWTGKGGPRFIRPIRWIVAMLGDQIVPFELAGVRSGALTSGHRRLGAKEIAVTPADYVQRLRDHYVVLSAEERRNRIRDGLAGVRLKPDPALLETLVYLTEYPTPIVGSFDPQFLELPEEVLVTVMRHHQKYFSVEDAQGKLAPQFATVMNIDADPEGFVRRGNERVLRARFNDARFFWETDQKKKLANRLPDLAHVTFQAKLGSYRDKTKRIMALVKELGGKALAVRAARLCKCDLTTELVKEFTDLQGVVGGLYARAQGERAEVWQAIYDHYKPESMEDAIPRNLAGRYVSLADKLDTLRGCFRVGMIPTGSRDPFALRRAAQGVVRIIVEGKLDVSLDALLAPDASKHAQPPAPGPRPPAPEPPAPAPPPPAPGPRPPAPGLRPPAPEPPAPAPPPPAPGPWPPAPGPRPPDPLRDFLADRVRFYFKDHRGFQYDEVNAAMAAGWSNLVDLEARLVRIRTLRATPDFEPLAASFKRIRNILVQAGFTGGGAIRQSLLEPGPELELYQEFTQIAGQPIESVISKLRPKVDLFFDKVLVNAPDASVRQNRLTLLHTLLAEFSTMADFSEIVTNS
;
A
#
# COMPACT_ATOMS: atom_id res chain seq x y z
N VAL A 1 9.94 -10.50 43.45
CA VAL A 1 10.96 -9.50 43.12
C VAL A 1 10.81 -9.12 41.68
N SER A 2 10.63 -7.83 41.41
CA SER A 2 10.55 -7.21 40.08
C SER A 2 11.98 -6.88 39.61
N LEU A 3 12.33 -7.27 38.40
CA LEU A 3 13.70 -7.11 37.85
C LEU A 3 13.68 -6.34 36.54
N PRO A 4 14.63 -5.44 36.29
CA PRO A 4 14.83 -4.84 34.97
C PRO A 4 15.46 -5.87 34.01
N PHE A 5 15.05 -5.78 32.74
CA PHE A 5 15.58 -6.61 31.68
C PHE A 5 16.20 -5.73 30.57
N LEU A 6 17.41 -6.08 30.19
CA LEU A 6 18.15 -5.45 29.09
C LEU A 6 18.45 -6.50 28.02
N PHE A 7 18.03 -6.22 26.78
CA PHE A 7 18.34 -7.04 25.63
C PHE A 7 18.82 -6.17 24.47
N GLU A 8 20.07 -6.39 24.04
CA GLU A 8 20.69 -5.70 22.91
C GLU A 8 21.16 -6.71 21.87
N ILE A 9 20.83 -6.48 20.63
CA ILE A 9 21.33 -7.21 19.47
C ILE A 9 22.29 -6.28 18.73
N GLY A 10 23.59 -6.49 18.93
CA GLY A 10 24.65 -5.71 18.31
C GLY A 10 25.00 -6.25 16.92
N VAL A 11 24.96 -5.40 15.90
CA VAL A 11 25.09 -5.78 14.48
C VAL A 11 26.03 -4.84 13.72
N GLU A 12 26.35 -5.20 12.49
CA GLU A 12 26.81 -4.22 11.51
C GLU A 12 25.64 -3.33 11.07
N GLU A 13 25.91 -2.24 10.33
CA GLU A 13 24.93 -1.18 10.06
C GLU A 13 23.66 -1.68 9.36
N ILE A 14 22.53 -1.57 10.05
CA ILE A 14 21.18 -1.84 9.53
C ILE A 14 20.76 -0.65 8.65
N PRO A 15 20.16 -0.87 7.46
CA PRO A 15 19.55 0.20 6.69
C PRO A 15 18.48 0.95 7.51
N ASP A 16 18.56 2.27 7.52
CA ASP A 16 17.70 3.17 8.28
C ASP A 16 16.19 2.84 8.18
N TRP A 17 15.71 2.66 6.97
CA TRP A 17 14.29 2.38 6.67
C TRP A 17 13.78 1.02 7.19
N MET A 18 14.66 0.10 7.56
CA MET A 18 14.28 -1.21 8.12
C MET A 18 14.17 -1.21 9.65
N ILE A 19 14.72 -0.20 10.31
CA ILE A 19 14.85 -0.18 11.78
C ILE A 19 13.47 -0.06 12.46
N PRO A 20 12.57 0.85 12.08
CA PRO A 20 11.28 1.00 12.76
C PRO A 20 10.45 -0.28 12.75
N ASP A 21 10.32 -0.95 11.60
CA ASP A 21 9.57 -2.20 11.48
C ASP A 21 10.21 -3.33 12.28
N ALA A 22 11.55 -3.39 12.34
CA ALA A 22 12.28 -4.38 13.12
C ALA A 22 12.06 -4.20 14.63
N LEU A 23 12.01 -2.96 15.12
CA LEU A 23 11.70 -2.66 16.52
C LEU A 23 10.27 -3.07 16.89
N GLU A 24 9.30 -2.72 16.07
CA GLU A 24 7.91 -3.11 16.30
C GLU A 24 7.74 -4.64 16.27
N ASN A 25 8.43 -5.31 15.36
CA ASN A 25 8.41 -6.76 15.29
C ASN A 25 9.08 -7.40 16.52
N LEU A 26 10.18 -6.83 16.99
CA LEU A 26 10.84 -7.26 18.23
C LEU A 26 9.90 -7.12 19.44
N ARG A 27 9.15 -6.01 19.54
CA ARG A 27 8.14 -5.79 20.58
C ARG A 27 7.08 -6.90 20.58
N VAL A 28 6.47 -7.14 19.40
CA VAL A 28 5.44 -8.17 19.25
C VAL A 28 5.96 -9.57 19.59
N LEU A 29 7.19 -9.89 19.21
CA LEU A 29 7.82 -11.18 19.53
C LEU A 29 8.11 -11.34 21.02
N PHE A 30 8.52 -10.27 21.71
CA PHE A 30 8.73 -10.27 23.15
C PHE A 30 7.41 -10.43 23.91
N GLU A 31 6.35 -9.73 23.52
CA GLU A 31 5.01 -9.83 24.11
C GLU A 31 4.43 -11.26 24.04
N LYS A 32 4.73 -12.00 22.98
CA LYS A 32 4.32 -13.41 22.84
C LYS A 32 4.93 -14.35 23.87
N LEU A 33 5.92 -13.93 24.64
CA LEU A 33 6.46 -14.71 25.76
C LEU A 33 5.50 -14.73 26.96
N GLU A 34 4.50 -13.86 26.97
CA GLU A 34 3.51 -13.73 28.04
C GLU A 34 4.14 -13.56 29.44
N ILE A 35 5.34 -12.95 29.47
CA ILE A 35 6.01 -12.57 30.72
C ILE A 35 5.47 -11.20 31.13
N PRO A 36 4.85 -11.07 32.32
CA PRO A 36 4.38 -9.77 32.79
C PRO A 36 5.51 -8.74 32.93
N TYR A 37 5.24 -7.49 32.60
CA TYR A 37 6.16 -6.37 32.76
C TYR A 37 5.38 -5.08 33.07
N GLU A 38 6.05 -4.07 33.62
CA GLU A 38 5.47 -2.75 33.92
C GLU A 38 5.60 -1.80 32.73
N SER A 39 6.75 -1.81 32.08
CA SER A 39 7.00 -0.99 30.89
C SER A 39 8.00 -1.65 29.95
N VAL A 40 7.90 -1.31 28.64
CA VAL A 40 8.87 -1.71 27.62
C VAL A 40 9.29 -0.49 26.81
N THR A 41 10.57 -0.30 26.65
CA THR A 41 11.18 0.73 25.81
C THR A 41 12.01 0.07 24.71
N LEU A 42 11.83 0.54 23.49
CA LEU A 42 12.55 0.10 22.32
C LEU A 42 13.39 1.25 21.78
N ASP A 43 14.66 0.99 21.60
CA ASP A 43 15.61 1.92 21.03
C ASP A 43 16.43 1.25 19.92
N ALA A 44 16.97 2.01 19.00
CA ALA A 44 17.91 1.51 18.02
C ALA A 44 18.88 2.58 17.55
N THR A 45 20.04 2.11 17.15
CA THR A 45 20.98 2.86 16.32
C THR A 45 21.25 2.06 15.04
N PRO A 46 22.00 2.56 14.05
CA PRO A 46 22.38 1.73 12.90
C PRO A 46 23.02 0.39 13.28
N ARG A 47 23.66 0.31 14.46
CA ARG A 47 24.46 -0.86 14.88
C ARG A 47 23.84 -1.70 15.98
N ARG A 48 22.64 -1.37 16.46
CA ARG A 48 21.98 -2.13 17.53
C ARG A 48 20.47 -2.00 17.52
N LEU A 49 19.78 -3.06 17.92
CA LEU A 49 18.39 -3.06 18.34
C LEU A 49 18.36 -3.35 19.83
N VAL A 50 17.61 -2.56 20.59
CA VAL A 50 17.59 -2.63 22.06
C VAL A 50 16.15 -2.72 22.55
N LEU A 51 15.90 -3.67 23.46
CA LEU A 51 14.67 -3.76 24.24
C LEU A 51 15.05 -3.65 25.71
N ARG A 52 14.47 -2.71 26.42
CA ARG A 52 14.56 -2.57 27.87
C ARG A 52 13.17 -2.70 28.45
N ALA A 53 13.04 -3.54 29.45
CA ALA A 53 11.76 -3.75 30.13
C ALA A 53 11.94 -3.67 31.64
N GLU A 54 10.98 -3.07 32.30
CA GLU A 54 10.93 -2.94 33.76
C GLU A 54 9.84 -3.86 34.33
N GLY A 55 10.05 -4.31 35.54
CA GLY A 55 8.98 -5.01 36.25
C GLY A 55 8.86 -6.50 35.95
N LEU A 56 9.86 -7.16 35.37
CA LEU A 56 9.76 -8.59 35.10
C LEU A 56 9.84 -9.39 36.42
N PRO A 57 8.93 -10.37 36.64
CA PRO A 57 9.04 -11.26 37.79
C PRO A 57 10.26 -12.18 37.66
N ALA A 58 10.96 -12.47 38.75
CA ALA A 58 12.08 -13.43 38.75
C ALA A 58 11.62 -14.84 38.35
N ARG A 59 10.35 -15.17 38.58
CA ARG A 59 9.71 -16.46 38.28
C ARG A 59 8.23 -16.22 37.90
N GLN A 60 7.73 -16.98 36.94
CA GLN A 60 6.31 -17.01 36.63
C GLN A 60 5.49 -17.48 37.85
N ALA A 61 4.27 -16.99 37.96
CA ALA A 61 3.34 -17.51 38.95
C ALA A 61 3.03 -18.99 38.68
N ASP A 62 2.84 -19.75 39.76
CA ASP A 62 2.37 -21.11 39.62
C ASP A 62 0.99 -21.11 38.93
N SER A 63 0.81 -21.93 37.93
CA SER A 63 -0.44 -22.07 37.20
C SER A 63 -1.18 -23.37 37.55
N GLN A 64 -2.44 -23.38 37.29
CA GLN A 64 -3.28 -24.57 37.43
C GLN A 64 -3.72 -25.00 36.02
N GLU A 65 -3.27 -26.17 35.61
CA GLU A 65 -3.68 -26.77 34.33
C GLU A 65 -4.81 -27.77 34.63
N ARG A 66 -5.95 -27.54 34.02
CA ARG A 66 -7.07 -28.44 34.09
C ARG A 66 -6.97 -29.49 33.00
N VAL A 67 -6.80 -30.75 33.40
CA VAL A 67 -6.68 -31.90 32.50
C VAL A 67 -8.00 -32.68 32.55
N LEU A 68 -8.72 -32.72 31.41
CA LEU A 68 -9.91 -33.57 31.28
C LEU A 68 -9.49 -35.02 31.00
N GLY A 69 -10.09 -35.92 31.71
CA GLY A 69 -9.89 -37.34 31.63
C GLY A 69 -11.02 -38.07 30.89
N PRO A 70 -11.21 -39.38 31.17
CA PRO A 70 -12.30 -40.16 30.58
C PRO A 70 -13.69 -39.70 31.09
N ALA A 71 -14.71 -40.04 30.31
CA ALA A 71 -16.10 -39.81 30.74
C ALA A 71 -16.40 -40.56 32.04
N LYS A 72 -17.29 -40.05 32.89
CA LYS A 72 -17.71 -40.68 34.15
C LYS A 72 -18.27 -42.10 33.95
N SER A 73 -18.85 -42.38 32.78
CA SER A 73 -19.34 -43.68 32.36
C SER A 73 -18.26 -44.63 31.83
N ALA A 74 -16.99 -44.22 31.78
CA ALA A 74 -15.91 -45.04 31.24
C ALA A 74 -15.54 -46.21 32.19
N PRO A 75 -14.98 -47.31 31.68
CA PRO A 75 -14.54 -48.45 32.52
C PRO A 75 -13.56 -48.03 33.60
N ALA A 76 -13.59 -48.64 34.77
CA ALA A 76 -12.72 -48.33 35.92
C ALA A 76 -11.23 -48.32 35.55
N GLN A 77 -10.82 -49.24 34.68
CA GLN A 77 -9.46 -49.32 34.18
C GLN A 77 -8.99 -48.05 33.42
N ALA A 78 -9.87 -47.34 32.71
CA ALA A 78 -9.57 -46.07 32.05
C ALA A 78 -9.41 -44.94 33.07
N VAL A 79 -10.20 -44.91 34.11
CA VAL A 79 -10.13 -43.94 35.22
C VAL A 79 -8.85 -44.13 36.02
N GLU A 80 -8.51 -45.40 36.35
CA GLU A 80 -7.26 -45.74 37.03
C GLU A 80 -6.03 -45.37 36.20
N GLY A 81 -6.09 -45.63 34.86
CA GLY A 81 -5.04 -45.26 33.90
C GLY A 81 -4.82 -43.72 33.85
N PHE A 82 -5.91 -42.96 33.86
CA PHE A 82 -5.86 -41.51 33.92
C PHE A 82 -5.30 -41.00 35.26
N ALA A 83 -5.81 -41.51 36.39
CA ALA A 83 -5.32 -41.17 37.73
C ALA A 83 -3.82 -41.45 37.85
N ARG A 84 -3.38 -42.64 37.40
CA ARG A 84 -1.93 -43.02 37.40
C ARG A 84 -1.08 -42.07 36.57
N LYS A 85 -1.58 -41.66 35.41
CA LYS A 85 -0.89 -40.68 34.54
C LYS A 85 -0.76 -39.31 35.21
N GLN A 86 -1.70 -38.93 36.04
CA GLN A 86 -1.65 -37.68 36.81
C GLN A 86 -0.93 -37.82 38.16
N GLY A 87 -0.47 -39.01 38.56
CA GLY A 87 0.19 -39.27 39.81
C GLY A 87 -0.69 -39.22 41.04
N VAL A 88 -2.01 -39.46 40.87
CA VAL A 88 -3.03 -39.38 41.94
C VAL A 88 -3.83 -40.67 42.03
N LYS A 89 -4.54 -40.83 43.13
CA LYS A 89 -5.53 -41.91 43.26
C LYS A 89 -6.84 -41.52 42.56
N PRO A 90 -7.61 -42.49 42.02
CA PRO A 90 -8.91 -42.23 41.38
C PRO A 90 -9.89 -41.40 42.24
N GLU A 91 -9.87 -41.56 43.53
CA GLU A 91 -10.68 -40.83 44.53
C GLU A 91 -10.40 -39.30 44.54
N ASN A 92 -9.26 -38.88 44.09
CA ASN A 92 -8.84 -37.49 44.05
C ASN A 92 -9.12 -36.79 42.71
N LEU A 93 -9.83 -37.47 41.81
CA LEU A 93 -10.32 -36.89 40.56
C LEU A 93 -11.65 -36.18 40.81
N ALA A 94 -11.80 -34.96 40.33
CA ALA A 94 -13.07 -34.26 40.32
C ALA A 94 -13.92 -34.72 39.12
N VAL A 95 -15.23 -34.67 39.24
CA VAL A 95 -16.17 -34.89 38.14
C VAL A 95 -16.72 -33.55 37.70
N GLU A 96 -16.69 -33.33 36.40
CA GLU A 96 -17.09 -32.08 35.81
C GLU A 96 -18.08 -32.26 34.67
N ALA A 97 -19.16 -31.47 34.70
CA ALA A 97 -20.16 -31.44 33.66
C ALA A 97 -19.65 -30.63 32.45
N THR A 98 -19.65 -31.26 31.28
CA THR A 98 -19.33 -30.63 30.00
C THR A 98 -20.53 -30.73 29.05
N PRO A 99 -20.58 -29.96 27.94
CA PRO A 99 -21.68 -30.12 26.97
C PRO A 99 -21.79 -31.51 26.35
N LYS A 100 -20.74 -32.36 26.52
CA LYS A 100 -20.72 -33.75 26.04
C LYS A 100 -20.97 -34.80 27.15
N GLY A 101 -21.32 -34.37 28.36
CA GLY A 101 -21.54 -35.22 29.52
C GLY A 101 -20.53 -34.98 30.65
N ASP A 102 -20.63 -35.80 31.71
CA ASP A 102 -19.76 -35.75 32.88
C ASP A 102 -18.40 -36.42 32.58
N TYR A 103 -17.30 -35.74 32.87
CA TYR A 103 -15.93 -36.24 32.69
C TYR A 103 -15.16 -36.12 34.01
N TYR A 104 -14.21 -37.06 34.21
CA TYR A 104 -13.24 -36.90 35.28
C TYR A 104 -12.27 -35.76 34.88
N SER A 105 -11.90 -34.94 35.86
CA SER A 105 -10.94 -33.87 35.71
C SER A 105 -9.94 -33.85 36.84
N PHE A 106 -8.75 -33.34 36.57
CA PHE A 106 -7.70 -33.14 37.55
C PHE A 106 -7.09 -31.78 37.39
N ILE A 107 -6.91 -31.03 38.46
CA ILE A 107 -6.20 -29.76 38.45
C ILE A 107 -4.73 -30.03 38.81
N ARG A 108 -3.87 -29.99 37.82
CA ARG A 108 -2.44 -30.15 38.00
C ARG A 108 -1.83 -28.79 38.32
N LYS A 109 -1.15 -28.68 39.46
CA LYS A 109 -0.32 -27.50 39.74
C LYS A 109 0.97 -27.57 38.87
N VAL A 110 1.14 -26.60 38.02
CA VAL A 110 2.35 -26.46 37.21
C VAL A 110 3.18 -25.35 37.88
N PRO A 111 4.33 -25.67 38.44
CA PRO A 111 5.18 -24.66 39.06
C PRO A 111 5.70 -23.71 38.00
N GLY A 112 5.60 -22.41 38.28
CA GLY A 112 6.11 -21.37 37.39
C GLY A 112 7.60 -21.58 37.13
N ARG A 113 8.06 -21.27 35.91
CA ARG A 113 9.47 -21.35 35.51
C ARG A 113 10.22 -20.08 35.90
N LEU A 114 11.51 -20.16 36.06
CA LEU A 114 12.36 -18.98 36.22
C LEU A 114 12.32 -18.16 34.92
N THR A 115 12.09 -16.86 35.02
CA THR A 115 12.04 -15.96 33.89
C THR A 115 13.36 -15.98 33.10
N LYS A 116 14.48 -16.08 33.79
CA LYS A 116 15.82 -16.22 33.19
C LYS A 116 15.93 -17.44 32.27
N ASP A 117 15.35 -18.59 32.65
CA ASP A 117 15.42 -19.82 31.87
C ASP A 117 14.54 -19.72 30.63
N ILE A 118 13.35 -19.13 30.75
CA ILE A 118 12.46 -18.87 29.63
C ILE A 118 13.15 -17.97 28.59
N LEU A 119 13.77 -16.89 29.05
CA LEU A 119 14.49 -15.97 28.17
C LEU A 119 15.70 -16.67 27.52
N ALA A 120 16.47 -17.48 28.26
CA ALA A 120 17.60 -18.20 27.71
C ALA A 120 17.22 -19.17 26.57
N GLU A 121 16.07 -19.82 26.69
CA GLU A 121 15.55 -20.75 25.66
C GLU A 121 14.95 -20.04 24.44
N THR A 122 14.43 -18.82 24.61
CA THR A 122 13.59 -18.19 23.59
C THR A 122 14.28 -17.07 22.81
N LEU A 123 15.21 -16.32 23.42
CA LEU A 123 15.79 -15.11 22.83
C LEU A 123 16.52 -15.37 21.49
N ALA A 124 17.24 -16.49 21.36
CA ALA A 124 17.87 -16.86 20.09
C ALA A 124 16.84 -17.04 18.97
N GLY A 125 15.70 -17.65 19.28
CA GLY A 125 14.57 -17.80 18.35
C GLY A 125 13.92 -16.46 18.00
N ILE A 126 13.75 -15.57 18.99
CA ILE A 126 13.21 -14.22 18.77
C ILE A 126 14.09 -13.45 17.79
N ILE A 127 15.41 -13.43 17.98
CA ILE A 127 16.33 -12.75 17.04
C ILE A 127 16.09 -13.20 15.60
N LEU A 128 16.00 -14.51 15.37
CA LEU A 128 15.85 -15.07 14.02
C LEU A 128 14.45 -14.86 13.41
N GLN A 129 13.45 -14.55 14.24
CA GLN A 129 12.08 -14.25 13.81
C GLN A 129 11.86 -12.77 13.50
N ILE A 130 12.78 -11.86 13.86
CA ILE A 130 12.67 -10.44 13.46
C ILE A 130 12.65 -10.38 11.95
N TYR A 131 11.57 -9.83 11.41
CA TYR A 131 11.37 -9.73 9.97
C TYR A 131 12.21 -8.61 9.34
N PHE A 132 12.92 -8.95 8.28
CA PHE A 132 13.56 -8.00 7.38
C PHE A 132 13.25 -8.36 5.92
N PRO A 133 12.93 -7.39 5.06
CA PRO A 133 12.64 -7.64 3.64
C PRO A 133 13.78 -8.32 2.89
N LYS A 134 15.02 -8.07 3.33
CA LYS A 134 16.24 -8.70 2.80
C LYS A 134 17.08 -9.19 3.96
N THR A 135 17.65 -10.38 3.81
CA THR A 135 18.56 -10.99 4.80
C THR A 135 19.74 -11.63 4.10
N MET A 136 20.82 -11.84 4.85
CA MET A 136 22.03 -12.51 4.36
C MET A 136 22.45 -13.66 5.30
N TYR A 137 23.21 -14.62 4.78
CA TYR A 137 23.96 -15.54 5.59
C TYR A 137 25.26 -14.87 6.04
N TRP A 138 25.65 -14.99 7.31
CA TRP A 138 26.91 -14.39 7.78
C TRP A 138 27.93 -15.38 8.33
N THR A 139 27.53 -16.63 8.54
CA THR A 139 28.43 -17.72 9.02
C THR A 139 28.70 -18.78 7.96
N GLY A 140 28.27 -18.54 6.71
CA GLY A 140 28.40 -19.48 5.61
C GLY A 140 27.04 -19.93 5.07
N LYS A 141 27.07 -20.56 3.90
CA LYS A 141 25.87 -21.02 3.18
C LYS A 141 25.15 -22.10 4.00
N GLY A 142 23.87 -21.90 4.34
CA GLY A 142 23.10 -22.81 5.19
C GLY A 142 23.07 -22.45 6.68
N GLY A 143 23.82 -21.44 7.12
CA GLY A 143 23.74 -20.89 8.48
C GLY A 143 22.51 -20.00 8.71
N PRO A 144 22.39 -19.38 9.89
CA PRO A 144 21.28 -18.47 10.18
C PRO A 144 21.32 -17.24 9.30
N ARG A 145 20.13 -16.67 9.08
CA ARG A 145 19.96 -15.45 8.26
C ARG A 145 19.53 -14.29 9.11
N PHE A 146 20.17 -13.15 8.91
CA PHE A 146 19.79 -11.88 9.53
C PHE A 146 20.06 -10.72 8.56
N ILE A 147 19.66 -9.50 8.91
CA ILE A 147 19.88 -8.34 8.03
C ILE A 147 21.37 -8.01 7.84
N ARG A 148 22.15 -8.13 8.91
CA ARG A 148 23.62 -7.95 8.96
C ARG A 148 24.23 -8.93 9.94
N PRO A 149 25.56 -9.17 9.89
CA PRO A 149 26.24 -9.99 10.88
C PRO A 149 26.02 -9.49 12.30
N ILE A 150 25.57 -10.39 13.19
CA ILE A 150 25.51 -10.12 14.63
C ILE A 150 26.93 -10.19 15.17
N ARG A 151 27.31 -9.19 15.97
CA ARG A 151 28.68 -9.03 16.51
C ARG A 151 28.75 -9.21 18.00
N TRP A 152 27.74 -8.81 18.75
CA TRP A 152 27.63 -9.01 20.18
C TRP A 152 26.14 -9.09 20.58
N ILE A 153 25.89 -9.65 21.75
CA ILE A 153 24.55 -9.73 22.33
C ILE A 153 24.70 -9.40 23.84
N VAL A 154 23.91 -8.39 24.29
CA VAL A 154 23.71 -8.18 25.73
C VAL A 154 22.35 -8.75 26.08
N ALA A 155 22.32 -9.60 27.14
CA ALA A 155 21.06 -10.10 27.68
C ALA A 155 21.21 -10.26 29.21
N MET A 156 20.50 -9.40 29.96
CA MET A 156 20.59 -9.34 31.42
C MET A 156 19.20 -9.21 32.03
N LEU A 157 18.97 -10.00 33.09
CA LEU A 157 17.79 -9.89 33.96
C LEU A 157 18.30 -9.51 35.38
N GLY A 158 18.03 -8.28 35.80
CA GLY A 158 18.74 -7.69 36.93
C GLY A 158 20.26 -7.74 36.69
N ASP A 159 21.01 -8.18 37.66
CA ASP A 159 22.47 -8.31 37.56
C ASP A 159 22.95 -9.65 36.95
N GLN A 160 22.02 -10.50 36.52
CA GLN A 160 22.33 -11.81 35.97
C GLN A 160 22.30 -11.84 34.46
N ILE A 161 23.35 -12.41 33.86
CA ILE A 161 23.38 -12.69 32.43
C ILE A 161 22.35 -13.80 32.12
N VAL A 162 21.53 -13.60 31.08
CA VAL A 162 20.65 -14.61 30.48
C VAL A 162 21.51 -15.38 29.44
N PRO A 163 21.93 -16.62 29.72
CA PRO A 163 22.92 -17.30 28.89
C PRO A 163 22.29 -17.97 27.67
N PHE A 164 22.71 -17.58 26.49
CA PHE A 164 22.43 -18.30 25.24
C PHE A 164 23.49 -17.98 24.19
N GLU A 165 23.50 -18.73 23.10
CA GLU A 165 24.42 -18.55 21.99
C GLU A 165 23.67 -18.56 20.67
N LEU A 166 24.04 -17.69 19.75
CA LEU A 166 23.52 -17.65 18.40
C LEU A 166 24.67 -17.52 17.39
N ALA A 167 24.88 -18.57 16.60
CA ALA A 167 25.88 -18.58 15.52
C ALA A 167 27.31 -18.18 15.98
N GLY A 168 27.73 -18.68 17.13
CA GLY A 168 29.05 -18.43 17.72
C GLY A 168 29.12 -17.13 18.52
N VAL A 169 28.03 -16.33 18.60
CA VAL A 169 27.99 -15.15 19.46
C VAL A 169 27.25 -15.48 20.74
N ARG A 170 27.94 -15.39 21.86
CA ARG A 170 27.38 -15.62 23.20
C ARG A 170 26.80 -14.34 23.78
N SER A 171 25.66 -14.47 24.45
CA SER A 171 25.11 -13.38 25.25
C SER A 171 26.01 -13.07 26.45
N GLY A 172 26.05 -11.82 26.85
CA GLY A 172 26.86 -11.34 27.94
C GLY A 172 26.40 -10.01 28.51
N ALA A 173 27.34 -9.31 29.17
CA ALA A 173 27.12 -7.96 29.70
C ALA A 173 28.10 -6.94 29.07
N LEU A 174 28.64 -7.24 27.88
CA LEU A 174 29.54 -6.36 27.15
C LEU A 174 28.85 -5.79 25.90
N THR A 175 28.72 -4.49 25.84
CA THR A 175 28.29 -3.75 24.66
C THR A 175 29.47 -3.06 23.96
N SER A 176 29.20 -2.40 22.82
CA SER A 176 30.18 -1.65 22.03
C SER A 176 29.78 -0.19 21.94
N GLY A 177 30.68 0.74 22.17
CA GLY A 177 30.52 2.16 21.97
C GLY A 177 30.53 2.54 20.50
N HIS A 178 30.58 3.84 20.25
CA HIS A 178 30.70 4.38 18.89
C HIS A 178 31.96 3.84 18.19
N ARG A 179 31.83 3.43 16.92
CA ARG A 179 32.87 2.70 16.18
C ARG A 179 34.26 3.38 16.19
N ARG A 180 34.28 4.72 16.15
CA ARG A 180 35.50 5.53 16.07
C ARG A 180 35.86 6.24 17.38
N LEU A 181 34.85 6.66 18.13
CA LEU A 181 35.04 7.51 19.32
C LEU A 181 34.95 6.73 20.64
N GLY A 182 34.25 5.59 20.64
CA GLY A 182 34.00 4.79 21.85
C GLY A 182 34.89 3.56 21.97
N ALA A 183 34.85 2.94 23.12
CA ALA A 183 35.48 1.65 23.36
C ALA A 183 34.74 0.50 22.68
N LYS A 184 35.44 -0.57 22.33
CA LYS A 184 34.83 -1.76 21.69
C LYS A 184 34.09 -2.67 22.66
N GLU A 185 34.52 -2.71 23.91
CA GLU A 185 33.96 -3.56 24.98
C GLU A 185 33.69 -2.70 26.20
N ILE A 186 32.44 -2.59 26.58
CA ILE A 186 31.95 -1.77 27.67
C ILE A 186 31.09 -2.67 28.55
N ALA A 187 31.49 -2.89 29.77
CA ALA A 187 30.66 -3.60 30.73
C ALA A 187 29.46 -2.73 31.13
N VAL A 188 28.28 -3.33 31.09
CA VAL A 188 27.00 -2.65 31.37
C VAL A 188 26.11 -3.47 32.28
N THR A 189 25.24 -2.76 32.98
CA THR A 189 24.08 -3.29 33.70
C THR A 189 22.82 -2.66 33.15
N PRO A 190 21.61 -3.20 33.39
CA PRO A 190 20.36 -2.56 32.99
C PRO A 190 20.23 -1.11 33.49
N ALA A 191 20.77 -0.84 34.69
CA ALA A 191 20.67 0.48 35.34
C ALA A 191 21.59 1.54 34.71
N ASP A 192 22.80 1.18 34.28
CA ASP A 192 23.78 2.14 33.76
C ASP A 192 23.94 2.13 32.24
N TYR A 193 23.29 1.23 31.55
CA TYR A 193 23.43 0.98 30.11
C TYR A 193 23.38 2.24 29.24
N VAL A 194 22.35 3.07 29.42
CA VAL A 194 22.17 4.29 28.61
C VAL A 194 23.31 5.29 28.88
N GLN A 195 23.69 5.46 30.12
CA GLN A 195 24.76 6.38 30.48
C GLN A 195 26.13 5.88 29.98
N ARG A 196 26.43 4.57 30.11
CA ARG A 196 27.64 3.96 29.58
C ARG A 196 27.76 4.14 28.05
N LEU A 197 26.65 3.99 27.31
CA LEU A 197 26.66 4.25 25.88
C LEU A 197 26.92 5.73 25.57
N ARG A 198 26.34 6.64 26.34
CA ARG A 198 26.55 8.08 26.19
C ARG A 198 28.00 8.48 26.43
N ASP A 199 28.61 7.95 27.47
CA ASP A 199 30.04 8.17 27.80
C ASP A 199 30.98 7.69 26.69
N HIS A 200 30.48 6.77 25.85
CA HIS A 200 31.19 6.22 24.70
C HIS A 200 30.57 6.65 23.34
N TYR A 201 30.05 7.87 23.29
CA TYR A 201 29.56 8.55 22.08
C TYR A 201 28.43 7.81 21.34
N VAL A 202 27.52 7.18 22.07
CA VAL A 202 26.30 6.62 21.52
C VAL A 202 25.08 7.28 22.18
N VAL A 203 24.34 8.06 21.42
CA VAL A 203 23.05 8.61 21.82
C VAL A 203 22.00 7.59 21.44
N LEU A 204 21.51 6.80 22.40
CA LEU A 204 20.64 5.67 22.14
C LEU A 204 19.25 6.08 21.67
N SER A 205 18.64 7.10 22.30
CA SER A 205 17.30 7.58 21.99
C SER A 205 17.25 8.24 20.60
N ALA A 206 16.36 7.75 19.73
CA ALA A 206 16.11 8.36 18.43
C ALA A 206 15.57 9.80 18.56
N GLU A 207 14.73 10.06 19.57
CA GLU A 207 14.18 11.39 19.85
C GLU A 207 15.30 12.38 20.23
N GLU A 208 16.23 11.96 21.08
CA GLU A 208 17.37 12.79 21.45
C GLU A 208 18.26 13.09 20.23
N ARG A 209 18.54 12.11 19.38
CA ARG A 209 19.30 12.32 18.15
C ARG A 209 18.57 13.31 17.21
N ARG A 210 17.26 13.18 17.08
CA ARG A 210 16.42 14.10 16.28
C ARG A 210 16.51 15.54 16.78
N ASN A 211 16.38 15.73 18.09
CA ASN A 211 16.46 17.03 18.71
C ASN A 211 17.87 17.63 18.56
N ARG A 212 18.92 16.84 18.77
CA ARG A 212 20.30 17.27 18.56
C ARG A 212 20.56 17.73 17.12
N ILE A 213 19.98 17.06 16.11
CA ILE A 213 20.07 17.50 14.70
C ILE A 213 19.31 18.80 14.49
N ARG A 214 18.09 18.94 15.01
CA ARG A 214 17.27 20.15 14.89
C ARG A 214 17.94 21.35 15.55
N ASP A 215 18.39 21.18 16.78
CA ASP A 215 19.02 22.23 17.56
C ASP A 215 20.32 22.71 16.89
N GLY A 216 21.13 21.79 16.40
CA GLY A 216 22.35 22.14 15.69
C GLY A 216 22.14 22.82 14.33
N LEU A 217 20.94 22.75 13.76
CA LEU A 217 20.55 23.40 12.50
C LEU A 217 19.53 24.53 12.70
N ALA A 218 19.20 24.90 13.93
CA ALA A 218 18.17 25.92 14.23
C ALA A 218 18.44 27.29 13.58
N GLY A 219 19.74 27.64 13.35
CA GLY A 219 20.13 28.86 12.64
C GLY A 219 20.16 28.78 11.10
N VAL A 220 19.81 27.63 10.53
CA VAL A 220 19.89 27.38 9.09
C VAL A 220 18.49 27.25 8.51
N ARG A 221 18.18 28.02 7.46
CA ARG A 221 16.90 27.92 6.78
C ARG A 221 16.90 26.72 5.83
N LEU A 222 16.42 25.61 6.34
CA LEU A 222 16.33 24.36 5.56
C LEU A 222 15.06 24.30 4.73
N LYS A 223 15.15 23.75 3.52
CA LYS A 223 13.99 23.25 2.80
C LYS A 223 13.41 22.06 3.59
N PRO A 224 12.13 22.08 3.98
CA PRO A 224 11.55 21.02 4.81
C PRO A 224 11.68 19.63 4.20
N ASP A 225 12.33 18.71 4.91
CA ASP A 225 12.44 17.29 4.52
C ASP A 225 12.44 16.40 5.77
N PRO A 226 11.25 16.13 6.35
CA PRO A 226 11.13 15.30 7.55
C PRO A 226 11.61 13.85 7.30
N ALA A 227 11.46 13.33 6.08
CA ALA A 227 11.91 11.98 5.76
C ALA A 227 13.45 11.87 5.75
N LEU A 228 14.15 12.89 5.29
CA LEU A 228 15.61 12.95 5.36
C LEU A 228 16.09 13.06 6.80
N LEU A 229 15.40 13.84 7.65
CA LEU A 229 15.70 13.93 9.06
C LEU A 229 15.63 12.55 9.73
N GLU A 230 14.55 11.79 9.51
CA GLU A 230 14.40 10.44 10.05
C GLU A 230 15.50 9.49 9.53
N THR A 231 15.83 9.58 8.24
CA THR A 231 16.97 8.83 7.68
C THR A 231 18.26 9.13 8.46
N LEU A 232 18.59 10.38 8.70
CA LEU A 232 19.82 10.78 9.40
C LEU A 232 19.81 10.39 10.89
N VAL A 233 18.65 10.39 11.54
CA VAL A 233 18.48 9.88 12.92
C VAL A 233 18.88 8.40 13.02
N TYR A 234 18.54 7.60 12.02
CA TYR A 234 18.86 6.17 12.00
C TYR A 234 20.18 5.82 11.28
N LEU A 235 20.86 6.79 10.67
CA LEU A 235 22.19 6.64 10.09
C LEU A 235 23.33 6.97 11.08
N THR A 236 23.02 7.62 12.20
CA THR A 236 24.03 8.13 13.14
C THR A 236 23.82 7.58 14.56
N GLU A 237 24.93 7.36 15.28
CA GLU A 237 24.93 7.08 16.71
C GLU A 237 25.21 8.36 17.53
N TYR A 238 26.00 9.28 16.97
CA TYR A 238 26.36 10.56 17.57
C TYR A 238 26.27 11.68 16.54
N PRO A 239 25.05 12.18 16.28
CA PRO A 239 24.83 13.17 15.23
C PRO A 239 25.42 14.53 15.56
N THR A 240 26.21 15.08 14.65
CA THR A 240 26.76 16.44 14.72
C THR A 240 26.51 17.13 13.38
N PRO A 241 25.57 18.09 13.33
CA PRO A 241 25.28 18.83 12.11
C PRO A 241 26.44 19.73 11.67
N ILE A 242 26.63 19.81 10.34
CA ILE A 242 27.53 20.75 9.70
C ILE A 242 26.90 21.40 8.47
N VAL A 243 27.34 22.61 8.16
CA VAL A 243 26.95 23.34 6.95
C VAL A 243 28.17 23.46 6.06
N GLY A 244 28.00 23.11 4.79
CA GLY A 244 28.99 23.29 3.73
C GLY A 244 28.44 24.17 2.61
N SER A 245 29.30 24.49 1.64
CA SER A 245 28.97 25.33 0.50
C SER A 245 29.38 24.67 -0.81
N PHE A 246 28.80 25.15 -1.89
CA PHE A 246 29.19 24.76 -3.24
C PHE A 246 29.26 26.01 -4.13
N ASP A 247 29.90 25.89 -5.30
CA ASP A 247 30.08 26.99 -6.23
C ASP A 247 28.70 27.47 -6.74
N PRO A 248 28.38 28.77 -6.60
CA PRO A 248 27.12 29.35 -7.05
C PRO A 248 26.81 29.11 -8.54
N GLN A 249 27.82 28.88 -9.39
CA GLN A 249 27.59 28.54 -10.79
C GLN A 249 26.71 27.30 -11.02
N PHE A 250 26.64 26.38 -10.04
CA PHE A 250 25.75 25.22 -10.13
C PHE A 250 24.27 25.57 -10.04
N LEU A 251 23.91 26.74 -9.51
CA LEU A 251 22.53 27.23 -9.47
C LEU A 251 21.94 27.53 -10.87
N GLU A 252 22.75 27.50 -11.91
CA GLU A 252 22.28 27.53 -13.31
C GLU A 252 21.56 26.22 -13.72
N LEU A 253 21.85 25.12 -13.01
CA LEU A 253 21.11 23.87 -13.18
C LEU A 253 19.72 23.97 -12.54
N PRO A 254 18.74 23.19 -13.03
CA PRO A 254 17.45 23.13 -12.37
C PRO A 254 17.57 22.73 -10.90
N GLU A 255 16.82 23.45 -10.04
CA GLU A 255 16.81 23.20 -8.60
C GLU A 255 16.50 21.74 -8.27
N GLU A 256 15.56 21.14 -8.97
CA GLU A 256 15.13 19.75 -8.77
C GLU A 256 16.30 18.76 -8.94
N VAL A 257 17.19 19.03 -9.89
CA VAL A 257 18.39 18.22 -10.10
C VAL A 257 19.36 18.35 -8.94
N LEU A 258 19.64 19.59 -8.50
CA LEU A 258 20.55 19.86 -7.38
C LEU A 258 20.01 19.25 -6.06
N VAL A 259 18.74 19.48 -5.78
CA VAL A 259 18.06 18.93 -4.57
C VAL A 259 18.09 17.41 -4.56
N THR A 260 17.84 16.77 -5.71
CA THR A 260 17.86 15.31 -5.81
C THR A 260 19.26 14.75 -5.56
N VAL A 261 20.29 15.34 -6.17
CA VAL A 261 21.68 14.95 -5.94
C VAL A 261 22.06 15.09 -4.46
N MET A 262 21.73 16.19 -3.83
CA MET A 262 22.01 16.42 -2.41
C MET A 262 21.27 15.39 -1.53
N ARG A 263 19.97 15.24 -1.75
CA ARG A 263 19.09 14.43 -0.91
C ARG A 263 19.33 12.92 -1.05
N HIS A 264 19.26 12.41 -2.27
CA HIS A 264 19.25 10.96 -2.51
C HIS A 264 20.64 10.36 -2.47
N HIS A 265 21.64 11.04 -3.01
CA HIS A 265 22.99 10.50 -3.12
C HIS A 265 23.88 10.83 -1.94
N GLN A 266 23.70 12.01 -1.32
CA GLN A 266 24.59 12.49 -0.27
C GLN A 266 23.92 12.58 1.11
N LYS A 267 22.59 12.49 1.20
CA LYS A 267 21.82 12.69 2.43
C LYS A 267 22.03 14.09 3.03
N TYR A 268 22.03 15.12 2.16
CA TYR A 268 22.16 16.52 2.55
C TYR A 268 20.82 17.22 2.45
N PHE A 269 20.56 18.11 3.40
CA PHE A 269 19.48 19.08 3.33
C PHE A 269 19.86 20.23 2.41
N SER A 270 18.92 20.68 1.62
CA SER A 270 19.01 21.92 0.86
C SER A 270 18.77 23.11 1.78
N VAL A 271 19.60 24.15 1.61
CA VAL A 271 19.49 25.42 2.35
C VAL A 271 18.80 26.45 1.46
N GLU A 272 17.90 27.23 2.02
CA GLU A 272 17.18 28.31 1.33
C GLU A 272 17.71 29.69 1.75
N ASP A 273 17.70 30.62 0.81
CA ASP A 273 17.97 32.05 1.07
C ASP A 273 16.75 32.74 1.72
N ALA A 274 16.87 34.06 1.97
CA ALA A 274 15.80 34.83 2.55
C ALA A 274 14.52 34.89 1.69
N GLN A 275 14.62 34.65 0.40
CA GLN A 275 13.55 34.63 -0.58
C GLN A 275 12.94 33.23 -0.79
N GLY A 276 13.43 32.20 -0.08
CA GLY A 276 12.98 30.81 -0.23
C GLY A 276 13.51 30.11 -1.48
N LYS A 277 14.58 30.65 -2.11
CA LYS A 277 15.28 30.00 -3.21
C LYS A 277 16.45 29.17 -2.69
N LEU A 278 16.87 28.17 -3.47
CA LEU A 278 18.02 27.37 -3.14
C LEU A 278 19.27 28.24 -3.00
N ALA A 279 19.88 28.22 -1.81
CA ALA A 279 21.17 28.88 -1.54
C ALA A 279 22.32 27.95 -1.98
N PRO A 280 23.53 28.48 -2.27
CA PRO A 280 24.70 27.67 -2.62
C PRO A 280 25.32 27.01 -1.37
N GLN A 281 24.48 26.43 -0.53
CA GLN A 281 24.82 25.79 0.72
C GLN A 281 24.04 24.47 0.89
N PHE A 282 24.59 23.59 1.69
CA PHE A 282 23.92 22.37 2.15
C PHE A 282 24.16 22.14 3.62
N ALA A 283 23.28 21.45 4.27
CA ALA A 283 23.49 20.95 5.63
C ALA A 283 23.49 19.42 5.65
N THR A 284 24.38 18.84 6.45
CA THR A 284 24.44 17.40 6.67
C THR A 284 24.79 17.07 8.11
N VAL A 285 24.78 15.78 8.45
CA VAL A 285 25.03 15.30 9.82
C VAL A 285 26.21 14.36 9.78
N MET A 286 27.24 14.70 10.52
CA MET A 286 28.38 13.81 10.76
C MET A 286 28.01 12.81 11.86
N ASN A 287 28.64 11.65 11.82
CA ASN A 287 28.59 10.65 12.90
C ASN A 287 29.92 10.66 13.69
N ILE A 288 30.32 11.84 14.15
CA ILE A 288 31.47 12.10 15.00
C ILE A 288 31.19 13.35 15.83
N ASP A 289 32.01 13.61 16.85
CA ASP A 289 31.81 14.70 17.83
C ASP A 289 32.12 16.10 17.29
N ALA A 290 33.13 16.26 16.44
CA ALA A 290 33.55 17.56 15.92
C ALA A 290 34.33 17.45 14.61
N ASP A 291 34.45 18.58 13.88
CA ASP A 291 35.29 18.77 12.69
C ASP A 291 36.11 20.08 12.81
N PRO A 292 37.01 20.18 13.82
CA PRO A 292 37.72 21.43 14.13
C PRO A 292 38.58 21.92 12.97
N GLU A 293 39.16 21.02 12.19
CA GLU A 293 39.99 21.36 11.05
C GLU A 293 39.18 21.49 9.73
N GLY A 294 37.90 21.18 9.77
CA GLY A 294 37.01 21.25 8.60
C GLY A 294 37.30 20.18 7.52
N PHE A 295 37.94 19.08 7.87
CA PHE A 295 38.25 18.01 6.92
C PHE A 295 37.00 17.32 6.40
N VAL A 296 36.03 17.06 7.28
CA VAL A 296 34.76 16.39 6.91
C VAL A 296 33.96 17.35 6.04
N ARG A 297 33.82 18.61 6.40
CA ARG A 297 33.12 19.63 5.61
C ARG A 297 33.74 19.72 4.20
N ARG A 298 35.06 19.94 4.09
CA ARG A 298 35.75 20.03 2.79
C ARG A 298 35.65 18.73 1.99
N GLY A 299 35.62 17.58 2.67
CA GLY A 299 35.40 16.29 2.03
C GLY A 299 34.02 16.21 1.37
N ASN A 300 32.98 16.61 2.09
CA ASN A 300 31.60 16.65 1.60
C ASN A 300 31.42 17.66 0.45
N GLU A 301 32.01 18.87 0.55
CA GLU A 301 32.02 19.88 -0.50
C GLU A 301 32.70 19.37 -1.79
N ARG A 302 33.78 18.63 -1.66
CA ARG A 302 34.48 18.00 -2.81
C ARG A 302 33.64 16.95 -3.49
N VAL A 303 33.01 16.05 -2.72
CA VAL A 303 32.14 15.02 -3.26
C VAL A 303 30.93 15.64 -3.96
N LEU A 304 30.28 16.63 -3.32
CA LEU A 304 29.14 17.31 -3.90
C LEU A 304 29.50 18.01 -5.22
N ARG A 305 30.67 18.69 -5.27
CA ARG A 305 31.17 19.31 -6.50
C ARG A 305 31.34 18.31 -7.64
N ALA A 306 31.89 17.13 -7.35
CA ALA A 306 32.03 16.06 -8.34
C ALA A 306 30.66 15.63 -8.86
N ARG A 307 29.69 15.36 -7.96
CA ARG A 307 28.33 14.97 -8.34
C ARG A 307 27.58 16.05 -9.12
N PHE A 308 27.76 17.31 -8.80
CA PHE A 308 27.18 18.42 -9.57
C PHE A 308 27.81 18.58 -10.94
N ASN A 309 29.11 18.33 -11.08
CA ASN A 309 29.76 18.30 -12.40
C ASN A 309 29.22 17.14 -13.26
N ASP A 310 29.01 15.95 -12.69
CA ASP A 310 28.38 14.83 -13.39
C ASP A 310 26.97 15.20 -13.85
N ALA A 311 26.16 15.78 -12.96
CA ALA A 311 24.80 16.22 -13.26
C ALA A 311 24.77 17.30 -14.36
N ARG A 312 25.69 18.28 -14.32
CA ARG A 312 25.87 19.31 -15.37
C ARG A 312 26.21 18.68 -16.71
N PHE A 313 27.17 17.78 -16.71
CA PHE A 313 27.59 17.07 -17.92
C PHE A 313 26.44 16.31 -18.57
N PHE A 314 25.66 15.58 -17.78
CA PHE A 314 24.48 14.85 -18.26
C PHE A 314 23.41 15.82 -18.76
N TRP A 315 23.11 16.89 -17.99
CA TRP A 315 22.13 17.90 -18.37
C TRP A 315 22.45 18.52 -19.75
N GLU A 316 23.70 18.93 -19.99
CA GLU A 316 24.12 19.52 -21.22
C GLU A 316 24.19 18.50 -22.39
N THR A 317 24.67 17.29 -22.12
CA THR A 317 24.78 16.24 -23.12
C THR A 317 23.42 15.76 -23.60
N ASP A 318 22.49 15.56 -22.68
CA ASP A 318 21.16 15.11 -23.04
C ASP A 318 20.36 16.10 -23.88
N GLN A 319 20.60 17.40 -23.72
CA GLN A 319 19.94 18.45 -24.51
C GLN A 319 20.42 18.52 -25.96
N LYS A 320 21.59 17.92 -26.34
CA LYS A 320 22.03 17.80 -27.71
C LYS A 320 21.08 16.99 -28.59
N LYS A 321 20.27 16.08 -27.99
CA LYS A 321 19.26 15.31 -28.68
C LYS A 321 17.85 15.76 -28.19
N LYS A 322 17.02 16.28 -29.10
CA LYS A 322 15.66 16.67 -28.78
C LYS A 322 14.89 15.52 -28.14
N LEU A 323 14.07 15.81 -27.10
CA LEU A 323 13.28 14.82 -26.38
C LEU A 323 12.39 13.99 -27.33
N ALA A 324 11.79 14.64 -28.34
CA ALA A 324 10.97 13.97 -29.35
C ALA A 324 11.73 12.93 -30.19
N ASN A 325 13.02 13.11 -30.37
CA ASN A 325 13.88 12.20 -31.16
C ASN A 325 14.32 10.97 -30.34
N ARG A 326 14.03 10.94 -29.02
CA ARG A 326 14.30 9.81 -28.14
C ARG A 326 13.15 8.79 -28.12
N LEU A 327 12.00 9.09 -28.72
CA LEU A 327 10.86 8.18 -28.76
C LEU A 327 11.18 6.79 -29.38
N PRO A 328 11.96 6.66 -30.47
CA PRO A 328 12.37 5.36 -30.98
C PRO A 328 13.19 4.54 -29.97
N ASP A 329 14.05 5.20 -29.17
CA ASP A 329 14.96 4.54 -28.23
C ASP A 329 14.20 3.81 -27.12
N LEU A 330 12.96 4.24 -26.80
CA LEU A 330 12.08 3.55 -25.85
C LEU A 330 11.73 2.11 -26.24
N ALA A 331 11.98 1.70 -27.47
CA ALA A 331 11.83 0.31 -27.91
C ALA A 331 12.81 -0.62 -27.19
N HIS A 332 13.95 -0.09 -26.76
CA HIS A 332 15.00 -0.83 -26.06
C HIS A 332 14.86 -0.78 -24.52
N VAL A 333 13.90 -0.03 -24.01
CA VAL A 333 13.63 0.04 -22.57
C VAL A 333 12.40 -0.82 -22.25
N THR A 334 12.63 -1.95 -21.60
CA THR A 334 11.55 -2.88 -21.24
C THR A 334 10.67 -2.28 -20.14
N PHE A 335 9.36 -2.17 -20.38
CA PHE A 335 8.39 -1.84 -19.33
C PHE A 335 8.13 -3.08 -18.47
N GLN A 336 7.69 -4.16 -19.10
CA GLN A 336 7.43 -5.43 -18.46
C GLN A 336 7.45 -6.54 -19.55
N ALA A 337 8.05 -7.71 -19.23
CA ALA A 337 8.32 -8.77 -20.21
C ALA A 337 7.09 -9.20 -21.04
N LYS A 338 5.89 -9.25 -20.44
CA LYS A 338 4.64 -9.61 -21.11
C LYS A 338 3.89 -8.41 -21.71
N LEU A 339 4.25 -7.18 -21.37
CA LEU A 339 3.57 -5.95 -21.79
C LEU A 339 4.38 -5.13 -22.80
N GLY A 340 5.60 -5.58 -23.09
CA GLY A 340 6.49 -4.98 -24.09
C GLY A 340 7.33 -3.82 -23.57
N SER A 341 7.77 -2.96 -24.48
CA SER A 341 8.66 -1.83 -24.24
C SER A 341 7.91 -0.58 -23.76
N TYR A 342 8.68 0.41 -23.25
CA TYR A 342 8.11 1.75 -22.96
C TYR A 342 7.61 2.46 -24.22
N ARG A 343 8.12 2.12 -25.40
CA ARG A 343 7.54 2.61 -26.67
C ARG A 343 6.12 2.10 -26.88
N ASP A 344 5.87 0.84 -26.58
CA ASP A 344 4.55 0.24 -26.70
C ASP A 344 3.61 0.80 -25.64
N LYS A 345 4.08 0.98 -24.40
CA LYS A 345 3.34 1.67 -23.34
C LYS A 345 2.98 3.10 -23.76
N THR A 346 3.89 3.85 -24.33
CA THR A 346 3.64 5.22 -24.82
C THR A 346 2.52 5.25 -25.87
N LYS A 347 2.51 4.29 -26.80
CA LYS A 347 1.42 4.17 -27.80
C LYS A 347 0.07 3.94 -27.13
N ARG A 348 0.00 3.07 -26.13
CA ARG A 348 -1.23 2.79 -25.36
C ARG A 348 -1.68 4.00 -24.55
N ILE A 349 -0.75 4.72 -23.89
CA ILE A 349 -1.05 5.98 -23.19
C ILE A 349 -1.65 7.01 -24.17
N MET A 350 -1.04 7.20 -25.33
CA MET A 350 -1.57 8.13 -26.35
C MET A 350 -2.99 7.77 -26.82
N ALA A 351 -3.28 6.48 -26.97
CA ALA A 351 -4.62 6.01 -27.34
C ALA A 351 -5.62 6.30 -26.20
N LEU A 352 -5.27 5.97 -24.95
CA LEU A 352 -6.09 6.26 -23.78
C LEU A 352 -6.33 7.75 -23.56
N VAL A 353 -5.33 8.61 -23.77
CA VAL A 353 -5.52 10.07 -23.69
C VAL A 353 -6.54 10.56 -24.70
N LYS A 354 -6.55 10.01 -25.92
CA LYS A 354 -7.59 10.34 -26.93
C LYS A 354 -8.97 9.84 -26.53
N GLU A 355 -9.07 8.60 -26.03
CA GLU A 355 -10.30 8.00 -25.50
C GLU A 355 -10.89 8.83 -24.34
N LEU A 356 -10.04 9.35 -23.46
CA LEU A 356 -10.40 10.26 -22.39
C LEU A 356 -10.84 11.68 -22.86
N GLY A 357 -10.82 11.96 -24.16
CA GLY A 357 -11.12 13.29 -24.70
C GLY A 357 -9.96 14.28 -24.66
N GLY A 358 -8.74 13.81 -24.42
CA GLY A 358 -7.53 14.66 -24.40
C GLY A 358 -7.23 15.25 -25.77
N LYS A 359 -7.09 16.59 -25.80
CA LYS A 359 -6.81 17.36 -27.03
C LYS A 359 -5.32 17.26 -27.43
N ALA A 360 -4.95 17.87 -28.55
CA ALA A 360 -3.62 17.79 -29.19
C ALA A 360 -2.45 17.99 -28.20
N LEU A 361 -2.54 18.90 -27.23
CA LEU A 361 -1.50 19.17 -26.25
C LEU A 361 -1.32 18.00 -25.27
N ALA A 362 -2.42 17.37 -24.81
CA ALA A 362 -2.33 16.19 -23.97
C ALA A 362 -1.75 14.98 -24.73
N VAL A 363 -2.11 14.80 -26.00
CA VAL A 363 -1.53 13.76 -26.86
C VAL A 363 -0.05 14.01 -27.10
N ARG A 364 0.36 15.30 -27.29
CA ARG A 364 1.78 15.67 -27.41
C ARG A 364 2.54 15.33 -26.13
N ALA A 365 2.02 15.68 -24.98
CA ALA A 365 2.61 15.35 -23.69
C ALA A 365 2.70 13.83 -23.48
N ALA A 366 1.66 13.07 -23.77
CA ALA A 366 1.65 11.61 -23.72
C ALA A 366 2.72 10.96 -24.60
N ARG A 367 2.97 11.55 -25.79
CA ARG A 367 4.02 11.08 -26.70
C ARG A 367 5.44 11.24 -26.10
N LEU A 368 5.64 12.27 -25.29
CA LEU A 368 6.97 12.65 -24.79
C LEU A 368 7.24 12.22 -23.36
N CYS A 369 6.21 11.91 -22.56
CA CYS A 369 6.31 11.77 -21.11
C CYS A 369 7.23 10.65 -20.61
N LYS A 370 7.60 9.69 -21.45
CA LYS A 370 8.53 8.59 -21.12
C LYS A 370 9.89 8.72 -21.81
N CYS A 371 10.09 9.75 -22.66
CA CYS A 371 11.31 9.86 -23.45
C CYS A 371 12.57 10.15 -22.61
N ASP A 372 12.40 10.70 -21.42
CA ASP A 372 13.48 10.96 -20.46
C ASP A 372 14.11 9.69 -19.88
N LEU A 373 13.40 8.56 -19.89
CA LEU A 373 13.96 7.26 -19.47
C LEU A 373 15.17 6.81 -20.29
N THR A 374 15.43 7.45 -21.43
CA THR A 374 16.58 7.17 -22.29
C THR A 374 17.70 8.22 -22.16
N THR A 375 17.56 9.16 -21.24
CA THR A 375 18.57 10.20 -20.95
C THR A 375 19.61 9.68 -19.98
N GLU A 376 20.82 10.21 -20.05
CA GLU A 376 21.90 9.82 -19.14
C GLU A 376 21.60 10.33 -17.73
N LEU A 377 20.97 11.51 -17.61
CA LEU A 377 20.59 12.06 -16.31
C LEU A 377 19.60 11.17 -15.57
N VAL A 378 18.55 10.64 -16.24
CA VAL A 378 17.58 9.75 -15.59
C VAL A 378 18.15 8.35 -15.32
N LYS A 379 19.10 7.87 -16.14
CA LYS A 379 19.79 6.60 -15.86
C LYS A 379 20.61 6.66 -14.57
N GLU A 380 21.29 7.77 -14.31
CA GLU A 380 22.06 7.99 -13.08
C GLU A 380 21.16 8.38 -11.90
N PHE A 381 20.18 9.27 -12.12
CA PHE A 381 19.27 9.82 -11.11
C PHE A 381 17.83 9.41 -11.40
N THR A 382 17.52 8.15 -11.16
CA THR A 382 16.21 7.54 -11.50
C THR A 382 15.02 8.24 -10.84
N ASP A 383 15.21 8.88 -9.68
CA ASP A 383 14.18 9.63 -8.97
C ASP A 383 13.72 10.90 -9.71
N LEU A 384 14.50 11.34 -10.72
CA LEU A 384 14.17 12.49 -11.56
C LEU A 384 13.32 12.14 -12.79
N GLN A 385 12.93 10.88 -12.97
CA GLN A 385 12.07 10.51 -14.10
C GLN A 385 10.77 11.32 -14.11
N GLY A 386 10.33 11.77 -15.27
CA GLY A 386 9.18 12.66 -15.42
C GLY A 386 9.54 14.13 -15.21
N VAL A 387 10.14 14.46 -14.07
CA VAL A 387 10.60 15.82 -13.77
C VAL A 387 11.59 16.32 -14.82
N VAL A 388 12.66 15.56 -15.08
CA VAL A 388 13.66 15.88 -16.09
C VAL A 388 13.06 15.93 -17.50
N GLY A 389 12.14 15.03 -17.81
CA GLY A 389 11.39 15.07 -19.07
C GLY A 389 10.65 16.39 -19.27
N GLY A 390 10.00 16.90 -18.24
CA GLY A 390 9.35 18.20 -18.25
C GLY A 390 10.33 19.36 -18.39
N LEU A 391 11.46 19.33 -17.67
CA LEU A 391 12.49 20.35 -17.73
C LEU A 391 13.18 20.41 -19.10
N TYR A 392 13.51 19.27 -19.70
CA TYR A 392 14.02 19.21 -21.07
C TYR A 392 12.99 19.72 -22.08
N ALA A 393 11.72 19.32 -21.95
CA ALA A 393 10.65 19.82 -22.81
C ALA A 393 10.53 21.35 -22.74
N ARG A 394 10.62 21.93 -21.51
CA ARG A 394 10.62 23.37 -21.29
C ARG A 394 11.83 24.04 -21.97
N ALA A 395 13.03 23.52 -21.74
CA ALA A 395 14.27 24.06 -22.32
C ALA A 395 14.26 23.99 -23.86
N GLN A 396 13.57 23.00 -24.45
CA GLN A 396 13.42 22.82 -25.89
C GLN A 396 12.22 23.55 -26.51
N GLY A 397 11.54 24.41 -25.74
CA GLY A 397 10.47 25.29 -26.24
C GLY A 397 9.08 24.66 -26.37
N GLU A 398 8.83 23.53 -25.71
CA GLU A 398 7.47 22.99 -25.64
C GLU A 398 6.55 23.94 -24.85
N ARG A 399 5.28 23.99 -25.24
CA ARG A 399 4.26 24.82 -24.55
C ARG A 399 4.14 24.47 -23.09
N ALA A 400 3.74 25.45 -22.25
CA ALA A 400 3.64 25.27 -20.80
C ALA A 400 2.73 24.09 -20.43
N GLU A 401 1.62 23.92 -21.10
CA GLU A 401 0.68 22.82 -20.86
C GLU A 401 1.32 21.45 -21.15
N VAL A 402 2.23 21.36 -22.11
CA VAL A 402 2.92 20.13 -22.50
C VAL A 402 4.03 19.79 -21.52
N TRP A 403 4.97 20.73 -21.26
CA TRP A 403 6.08 20.42 -20.39
C TRP A 403 5.66 20.20 -18.94
N GLN A 404 4.64 20.93 -18.45
CA GLN A 404 4.07 20.70 -17.12
C GLN A 404 3.37 19.34 -17.04
N ALA A 405 2.64 18.93 -18.09
CA ALA A 405 2.02 17.61 -18.13
C ALA A 405 3.06 16.47 -18.10
N ILE A 406 4.19 16.65 -18.80
CA ILE A 406 5.30 15.69 -18.74
C ILE A 406 5.90 15.66 -17.33
N TYR A 407 6.14 16.82 -16.72
CA TYR A 407 6.70 16.96 -15.38
C TYR A 407 5.84 16.26 -14.33
N ASP A 408 4.50 16.42 -14.40
CA ASP A 408 3.56 15.96 -13.38
C ASP A 408 2.98 14.56 -13.64
N HIS A 409 3.31 13.88 -14.74
CA HIS A 409 2.56 12.70 -15.16
C HIS A 409 2.65 11.48 -14.23
N TYR A 410 3.63 11.45 -13.32
CA TYR A 410 3.68 10.43 -12.27
C TYR A 410 2.81 10.78 -11.05
N LYS A 411 2.45 12.06 -10.87
CA LYS A 411 1.61 12.50 -9.75
C LYS A 411 0.18 11.97 -9.84
N PRO A 412 -0.52 11.79 -8.72
CA PRO A 412 0.04 11.73 -7.38
C PRO A 412 0.79 10.41 -7.14
N GLU A 413 1.88 10.46 -6.38
CA GLU A 413 2.68 9.30 -5.98
C GLU A 413 2.35 8.82 -4.56
N SER A 414 1.72 9.67 -3.75
CA SER A 414 1.20 9.36 -2.41
C SER A 414 -0.19 9.98 -2.20
N MET A 415 -0.77 9.79 -1.02
CA MET A 415 -2.06 10.39 -0.65
C MET A 415 -1.93 11.90 -0.34
N GLU A 416 -0.74 12.35 0.03
CA GLU A 416 -0.42 13.74 0.38
C GLU A 416 0.02 14.56 -0.83
N ASP A 417 0.46 13.88 -1.91
CA ASP A 417 0.94 14.56 -3.11
C ASP A 417 -0.21 15.22 -3.89
N ALA A 418 0.06 16.34 -4.56
CA ALA A 418 -0.94 17.00 -5.40
C ALA A 418 -1.21 16.22 -6.70
N ILE A 419 -2.42 16.33 -7.23
CA ILE A 419 -2.71 15.87 -8.59
C ILE A 419 -2.00 16.76 -9.64
N PRO A 420 -1.84 16.31 -10.91
CA PRO A 420 -1.23 17.13 -11.94
C PRO A 420 -1.92 18.51 -12.09
N ARG A 421 -1.09 19.56 -12.17
CA ARG A 421 -1.52 20.97 -12.12
C ARG A 421 -2.45 21.40 -13.24
N ASN A 422 -2.32 20.80 -14.42
CA ASN A 422 -3.14 21.16 -15.56
C ASN A 422 -3.91 19.95 -16.15
N LEU A 423 -4.92 20.25 -16.98
CA LEU A 423 -5.82 19.23 -17.54
C LEU A 423 -5.07 18.22 -18.42
N ALA A 424 -4.09 18.67 -19.21
CA ALA A 424 -3.29 17.76 -20.05
C ALA A 424 -2.50 16.76 -19.19
N GLY A 425 -1.93 17.22 -18.09
CA GLY A 425 -1.23 16.37 -17.11
C GLY A 425 -2.16 15.37 -16.43
N ARG A 426 -3.40 15.78 -16.08
CA ARG A 426 -4.41 14.87 -15.51
C ARG A 426 -4.75 13.75 -16.47
N TYR A 427 -4.98 14.05 -17.75
CA TYR A 427 -5.23 13.02 -18.76
C TYR A 427 -4.04 12.08 -18.98
N VAL A 428 -2.80 12.60 -19.03
CA VAL A 428 -1.60 11.79 -19.23
C VAL A 428 -1.36 10.89 -18.03
N SER A 429 -1.44 11.42 -16.81
CA SER A 429 -1.28 10.65 -15.58
C SER A 429 -2.35 9.58 -15.43
N LEU A 430 -3.61 9.93 -15.67
CA LEU A 430 -4.72 8.98 -15.64
C LEU A 430 -4.50 7.84 -16.64
N ALA A 431 -4.13 8.17 -17.87
CA ALA A 431 -3.87 7.19 -18.92
C ALA A 431 -2.67 6.27 -18.59
N ASP A 432 -1.59 6.81 -18.01
CA ASP A 432 -0.40 6.02 -17.60
C ASP A 432 -0.74 5.01 -16.49
N LYS A 433 -1.51 5.47 -15.49
CA LYS A 433 -1.96 4.63 -14.38
C LYS A 433 -2.95 3.56 -14.83
N LEU A 434 -3.91 3.91 -15.69
CA LEU A 434 -4.87 2.97 -16.27
C LEU A 434 -4.19 1.92 -17.16
N ASP A 435 -3.22 2.32 -18.02
CA ASP A 435 -2.43 1.37 -18.83
C ASP A 435 -1.70 0.37 -17.96
N THR A 436 -1.10 0.83 -16.86
CA THR A 436 -0.39 -0.03 -15.92
C THR A 436 -1.35 -1.01 -15.24
N LEU A 437 -2.48 -0.53 -14.72
CA LEU A 437 -3.49 -1.37 -14.07
C LEU A 437 -4.07 -2.40 -15.02
N ARG A 438 -4.63 -1.96 -16.17
CA ARG A 438 -5.18 -2.85 -17.20
C ARG A 438 -4.15 -3.90 -17.66
N GLY A 439 -2.91 -3.45 -17.90
CA GLY A 439 -1.83 -4.33 -18.35
C GLY A 439 -1.48 -5.39 -17.32
N CYS A 440 -1.24 -5.02 -16.07
CA CYS A 440 -0.85 -5.94 -15.01
C CYS A 440 -1.96 -6.95 -14.68
N PHE A 441 -3.21 -6.50 -14.56
CA PHE A 441 -4.34 -7.40 -14.31
C PHE A 441 -4.54 -8.39 -15.45
N ARG A 442 -4.44 -7.94 -16.71
CA ARG A 442 -4.54 -8.82 -17.89
C ARG A 442 -3.51 -9.95 -17.91
N VAL A 443 -2.29 -9.71 -17.41
CA VAL A 443 -1.24 -10.74 -17.35
C VAL A 443 -1.19 -11.48 -16.01
N GLY A 444 -2.21 -11.31 -15.15
CA GLY A 444 -2.36 -12.02 -13.87
C GLY A 444 -1.49 -11.49 -12.74
N MET A 445 -0.94 -10.27 -12.85
CA MET A 445 -0.14 -9.65 -11.79
C MET A 445 -1.04 -8.82 -10.86
N ILE A 446 -1.78 -9.52 -10.01
CA ILE A 446 -2.71 -8.92 -9.04
C ILE A 446 -1.99 -8.77 -7.69
N PRO A 447 -2.07 -7.61 -7.02
CA PRO A 447 -1.48 -7.42 -5.70
C PRO A 447 -2.09 -8.35 -4.65
N THR A 448 -1.26 -9.04 -3.88
CA THR A 448 -1.68 -9.93 -2.80
C THR A 448 -0.96 -9.60 -1.50
N GLY A 449 -1.70 -9.45 -0.38
CA GLY A 449 -1.11 -9.14 0.92
C GLY A 449 -0.14 -7.94 0.85
N SER A 450 1.10 -8.10 1.29
CA SER A 450 2.16 -7.07 1.21
C SER A 450 2.84 -6.97 -0.17
N ARG A 451 2.57 -7.87 -1.12
CA ARG A 451 3.24 -7.90 -2.43
C ARG A 451 2.52 -7.02 -3.44
N ASP A 452 3.16 -5.92 -3.82
CA ASP A 452 2.71 -5.00 -4.87
C ASP A 452 3.91 -4.43 -5.65
N PRO A 453 4.58 -5.24 -6.48
CA PRO A 453 5.84 -4.86 -7.11
C PRO A 453 5.72 -3.73 -8.13
N PHE A 454 4.51 -3.44 -8.64
CA PHE A 454 4.23 -2.36 -9.58
C PHE A 454 3.48 -1.19 -8.96
N ALA A 455 3.35 -1.16 -7.63
CA ALA A 455 2.63 -0.13 -6.89
C ALA A 455 1.19 0.10 -7.43
N LEU A 456 0.50 -0.99 -7.76
CA LEU A 456 -0.83 -0.95 -8.36
C LEU A 456 -1.88 -0.33 -7.42
N ARG A 457 -1.71 -0.51 -6.09
CA ARG A 457 -2.58 0.14 -5.10
C ARG A 457 -2.45 1.67 -5.16
N ARG A 458 -1.21 2.18 -5.27
CA ARG A 458 -0.96 3.62 -5.44
C ARG A 458 -1.46 4.12 -6.79
N ALA A 459 -1.25 3.35 -7.86
CA ALA A 459 -1.77 3.71 -9.19
C ALA A 459 -3.31 3.81 -9.18
N ALA A 460 -4.00 2.85 -8.59
CA ALA A 460 -5.46 2.85 -8.47
C ALA A 460 -5.97 4.01 -7.60
N GLN A 461 -5.29 4.29 -6.48
CA GLN A 461 -5.60 5.46 -5.64
C GLN A 461 -5.42 6.77 -6.42
N GLY A 462 -4.34 6.86 -7.20
CA GLY A 462 -4.08 8.00 -8.08
C GLY A 462 -5.17 8.17 -9.15
N VAL A 463 -5.71 7.09 -9.72
CA VAL A 463 -6.86 7.14 -10.66
C VAL A 463 -8.06 7.80 -9.99
N VAL A 464 -8.44 7.33 -8.79
CA VAL A 464 -9.59 7.89 -8.05
C VAL A 464 -9.37 9.37 -7.76
N ARG A 465 -8.21 9.76 -7.24
CA ARG A 465 -7.90 11.14 -6.90
C ARG A 465 -7.90 12.07 -8.11
N ILE A 466 -7.27 11.66 -9.22
CA ILE A 466 -7.23 12.48 -10.44
C ILE A 466 -8.63 12.73 -10.98
N ILE A 467 -9.51 11.75 -10.94
CA ILE A 467 -10.88 11.89 -11.43
C ILE A 467 -11.68 12.82 -10.50
N VAL A 468 -11.69 12.55 -9.20
CA VAL A 468 -12.51 13.30 -8.23
C VAL A 468 -11.97 14.72 -8.02
N GLU A 469 -10.71 14.87 -7.62
CA GLU A 469 -10.10 16.18 -7.34
C GLU A 469 -9.91 17.01 -8.63
N GLY A 470 -9.66 16.31 -9.75
CA GLY A 470 -9.57 16.92 -11.08
C GLY A 470 -10.91 17.25 -11.72
N LYS A 471 -12.03 16.80 -11.13
CA LYS A 471 -13.40 16.93 -11.65
C LYS A 471 -13.52 16.46 -13.10
N LEU A 472 -12.94 15.28 -13.39
CA LEU A 472 -12.99 14.72 -14.73
C LEU A 472 -14.29 13.94 -14.90
N ASP A 473 -15.10 14.37 -15.87
CA ASP A 473 -16.33 13.66 -16.24
C ASP A 473 -15.98 12.48 -17.15
N VAL A 474 -15.64 11.37 -16.53
CA VAL A 474 -15.25 10.12 -17.21
C VAL A 474 -15.98 8.93 -16.60
N SER A 475 -16.36 7.98 -17.45
CA SER A 475 -16.97 6.72 -17.01
C SER A 475 -15.90 5.66 -16.77
N LEU A 476 -15.76 5.20 -15.53
CA LEU A 476 -14.84 4.11 -15.19
C LEU A 476 -15.23 2.81 -15.91
N ASP A 477 -16.52 2.50 -16.05
CA ASP A 477 -16.96 1.29 -16.75
C ASP A 477 -16.54 1.31 -18.22
N ALA A 478 -16.62 2.48 -18.89
CA ALA A 478 -16.11 2.64 -20.24
C ALA A 478 -14.59 2.46 -20.29
N LEU A 479 -13.88 3.06 -19.33
CA LEU A 479 -12.42 2.96 -19.24
C LEU A 479 -11.92 1.57 -18.88
N LEU A 480 -12.69 0.75 -18.19
CA LEU A 480 -12.33 -0.62 -17.82
C LEU A 480 -12.80 -1.68 -18.83
N ALA A 481 -13.68 -1.29 -19.75
CA ALA A 481 -14.16 -2.21 -20.77
C ALA A 481 -13.00 -2.85 -21.54
N PRO A 482 -13.02 -4.16 -21.80
CA PRO A 482 -12.03 -4.81 -22.64
C PRO A 482 -12.03 -4.17 -24.03
N ASP A 483 -10.85 -3.84 -24.56
CA ASP A 483 -10.65 -3.31 -25.90
C ASP A 483 -11.27 -4.30 -26.92
N ALA A 484 -12.48 -4.05 -27.39
CA ALA A 484 -13.19 -4.90 -28.36
C ALA A 484 -12.49 -4.94 -29.73
N SER A 485 -11.50 -4.08 -29.97
CA SER A 485 -10.84 -3.91 -31.25
C SER A 485 -9.47 -4.56 -31.39
N LYS A 486 -8.91 -5.20 -30.35
CA LYS A 486 -7.57 -5.81 -30.40
C LYS A 486 -7.48 -7.13 -29.62
N HIS A 487 -7.95 -8.21 -30.19
CA HIS A 487 -7.37 -9.53 -29.96
C HIS A 487 -6.01 -9.62 -30.69
N ALA A 488 -5.06 -8.76 -30.31
CA ALA A 488 -3.66 -9.00 -30.65
C ALA A 488 -3.08 -9.86 -29.53
N GLN A 489 -2.83 -11.13 -29.83
CA GLN A 489 -1.93 -11.95 -29.05
C GLN A 489 -0.69 -11.15 -28.67
N PRO A 490 -0.14 -11.29 -27.45
CA PRO A 490 1.13 -10.67 -27.11
C PRO A 490 2.16 -11.06 -28.19
N PRO A 491 3.00 -10.12 -28.65
CA PRO A 491 4.04 -10.46 -29.59
C PRO A 491 4.88 -11.59 -28.99
N ALA A 492 5.14 -12.61 -29.80
CA ALA A 492 6.01 -13.70 -29.41
C ALA A 492 7.30 -13.11 -28.80
N PRO A 493 7.84 -13.68 -27.72
CA PRO A 493 9.07 -13.16 -27.12
C PRO A 493 10.14 -13.12 -28.19
N GLY A 494 10.64 -11.91 -28.48
CA GLY A 494 11.76 -11.72 -29.38
C GLY A 494 12.94 -12.58 -28.93
N PRO A 495 13.84 -12.98 -29.83
CA PRO A 495 14.98 -13.81 -29.48
C PRO A 495 15.75 -13.15 -28.32
N ARG A 496 16.03 -13.91 -27.28
CA ARG A 496 16.91 -13.48 -26.18
C ARG A 496 18.20 -12.96 -26.80
N PRO A 497 18.72 -11.81 -26.35
CA PRO A 497 20.09 -11.44 -26.69
C PRO A 497 21.00 -12.60 -26.25
N PRO A 498 21.97 -13.01 -27.08
CA PRO A 498 22.87 -14.07 -26.72
C PRO A 498 23.61 -13.70 -25.44
N ALA A 499 23.73 -14.67 -24.54
CA ALA A 499 24.58 -14.54 -23.36
C ALA A 499 26.02 -14.17 -23.83
N PRO A 500 26.75 -13.32 -23.06
CA PRO A 500 28.15 -13.06 -23.40
C PRO A 500 28.92 -14.38 -23.46
N GLU A 501 29.48 -14.66 -24.60
CA GLU A 501 30.33 -15.84 -24.82
C GLU A 501 31.56 -15.80 -23.90
N PRO A 502 31.95 -16.93 -23.33
CA PRO A 502 33.26 -17.06 -22.70
C PRO A 502 34.36 -16.92 -23.78
N PRO A 503 35.57 -16.41 -23.44
CA PRO A 503 36.62 -16.20 -24.41
C PRO A 503 37.02 -17.51 -25.09
N ALA A 504 37.07 -17.46 -26.44
CA ALA A 504 37.30 -18.61 -27.28
C ALA A 504 38.73 -19.18 -27.12
N PRO A 505 38.88 -20.51 -27.12
CA PRO A 505 40.19 -21.13 -27.36
C PRO A 505 40.58 -21.02 -28.84
N ALA A 506 41.91 -20.94 -29.09
CA ALA A 506 42.49 -20.74 -30.39
C ALA A 506 42.12 -21.83 -31.43
N PRO A 507 42.04 -21.49 -32.74
CA PRO A 507 41.47 -22.33 -33.76
C PRO A 507 42.41 -23.46 -34.24
N PRO A 508 41.86 -24.65 -34.57
CA PRO A 508 42.55 -25.66 -35.38
C PRO A 508 42.40 -25.38 -36.89
N PRO A 509 43.25 -25.94 -37.74
CA PRO A 509 43.31 -25.66 -39.19
C PRO A 509 42.13 -26.27 -39.98
N PRO A 510 41.85 -25.76 -41.22
CA PRO A 510 40.62 -26.01 -41.93
C PRO A 510 40.58 -27.37 -42.66
N ALA A 511 39.40 -27.99 -42.68
CA ALA A 511 39.08 -29.18 -43.47
C ALA A 511 38.13 -28.83 -44.66
N PRO A 512 38.11 -29.61 -45.73
CA PRO A 512 37.54 -29.22 -47.04
C PRO A 512 36.00 -29.34 -47.07
N GLY A 513 35.35 -28.45 -47.85
CA GLY A 513 33.92 -28.23 -47.92
C GLY A 513 33.08 -29.29 -48.64
N PRO A 514 31.78 -29.38 -48.37
CA PRO A 514 30.81 -30.24 -49.06
C PRO A 514 30.03 -29.52 -50.17
N ARG A 515 29.56 -30.31 -51.11
CA ARG A 515 28.81 -29.97 -52.32
C ARG A 515 27.41 -29.44 -52.08
N PRO A 516 26.79 -28.72 -53.02
CA PRO A 516 25.46 -28.15 -52.91
C PRO A 516 24.33 -29.18 -53.17
N PRO A 517 23.15 -29.05 -52.59
CA PRO A 517 21.99 -29.90 -52.86
C PRO A 517 21.13 -29.40 -54.04
N ALA A 518 20.40 -30.32 -54.65
CA ALA A 518 19.55 -30.16 -55.80
C ALA A 518 18.20 -29.46 -55.52
N PRO A 519 17.49 -28.91 -56.53
CA PRO A 519 16.33 -28.07 -56.34
C PRO A 519 15.04 -28.89 -56.06
N GLY A 520 14.28 -28.44 -55.07
CA GLY A 520 13.03 -29.04 -54.61
C GLY A 520 11.77 -28.40 -55.22
N LEU A 521 10.73 -29.24 -55.34
CA LEU A 521 9.45 -29.08 -55.98
C LEU A 521 8.57 -27.95 -55.44
N ARG A 522 7.78 -27.31 -56.32
CA ARG A 522 6.75 -26.30 -56.02
C ARG A 522 5.54 -26.90 -55.26
N PRO A 523 4.92 -26.15 -54.34
CA PRO A 523 3.60 -26.53 -53.75
C PRO A 523 2.41 -26.15 -54.66
N PRO A 524 1.26 -26.84 -54.52
CA PRO A 524 0.06 -26.61 -55.33
C PRO A 524 -0.72 -25.36 -54.93
N ALA A 525 -1.55 -24.86 -55.88
CA ALA A 525 -2.35 -23.64 -55.76
C ALA A 525 -3.55 -23.83 -54.80
N PRO A 526 -4.04 -22.75 -54.17
CA PRO A 526 -5.18 -22.81 -53.25
C PRO A 526 -6.53 -22.87 -53.99
N GLU A 527 -7.47 -23.60 -53.39
CA GLU A 527 -8.86 -23.73 -53.83
C GLU A 527 -9.69 -22.47 -53.59
N PRO A 528 -10.74 -22.22 -54.40
CA PRO A 528 -11.61 -21.01 -54.26
C PRO A 528 -12.56 -21.13 -53.05
N PRO A 529 -12.97 -20.01 -52.46
CA PRO A 529 -13.82 -20.02 -51.26
C PRO A 529 -15.28 -20.33 -51.57
N ALA A 530 -15.92 -21.05 -50.65
CA ALA A 530 -17.35 -21.42 -50.70
C ALA A 530 -18.28 -20.21 -50.47
N PRO A 531 -19.52 -20.20 -51.02
CA PRO A 531 -20.44 -19.08 -50.91
C PRO A 531 -20.98 -18.93 -49.47
N ALA A 532 -21.20 -17.67 -49.07
CA ALA A 532 -21.70 -17.29 -47.77
C ALA A 532 -23.16 -17.70 -47.50
N PRO A 533 -23.53 -18.10 -46.28
CA PRO A 533 -24.90 -18.45 -45.93
C PRO A 533 -25.81 -17.20 -45.81
N PRO A 534 -27.13 -17.33 -45.97
CA PRO A 534 -28.08 -16.22 -45.88
C PRO A 534 -28.21 -15.67 -44.44
N PRO A 535 -28.61 -14.40 -44.24
CA PRO A 535 -28.71 -13.81 -42.91
C PRO A 535 -29.86 -14.43 -42.10
N PRO A 536 -29.67 -14.63 -40.76
CA PRO A 536 -30.70 -15.19 -39.91
C PRO A 536 -31.84 -14.19 -39.65
N ALA A 537 -33.04 -14.70 -39.46
CA ALA A 537 -34.24 -13.94 -39.10
C ALA A 537 -34.10 -13.23 -37.75
N PRO A 538 -34.76 -12.08 -37.51
CA PRO A 538 -34.67 -11.38 -36.24
C PRO A 538 -35.25 -12.25 -35.11
N GLY A 539 -34.39 -12.60 -34.16
CA GLY A 539 -34.74 -13.34 -32.97
C GLY A 539 -35.41 -12.48 -31.90
N PRO A 540 -36.01 -13.09 -30.88
CA PRO A 540 -36.68 -12.39 -29.80
C PRO A 540 -35.68 -11.55 -28.99
N TRP A 541 -36.17 -10.45 -28.41
CA TRP A 541 -35.41 -9.49 -27.61
C TRP A 541 -34.50 -10.17 -26.59
N PRO A 542 -33.26 -9.70 -26.44
CA PRO A 542 -32.33 -10.31 -25.48
C PRO A 542 -32.87 -10.18 -24.05
N PRO A 543 -32.72 -11.22 -23.22
CA PRO A 543 -33.04 -11.15 -21.79
C PRO A 543 -32.16 -10.10 -21.11
N ALA A 544 -32.70 -9.49 -20.03
CA ALA A 544 -31.96 -8.55 -19.21
C ALA A 544 -30.55 -9.07 -18.88
N PRO A 545 -29.52 -8.24 -18.90
CA PRO A 545 -28.16 -8.67 -18.65
C PRO A 545 -28.08 -9.35 -17.28
N GLY A 546 -27.76 -10.64 -17.28
CA GLY A 546 -27.46 -11.40 -16.08
C GLY A 546 -26.26 -10.80 -15.31
N PRO A 547 -25.98 -11.24 -14.06
CA PRO A 547 -24.88 -10.74 -13.29
C PRO A 547 -23.58 -10.83 -14.11
N ARG A 548 -22.91 -9.68 -14.28
CA ARG A 548 -21.63 -9.61 -15.01
C ARG A 548 -20.64 -10.56 -14.34
N PRO A 549 -19.82 -11.27 -15.11
CA PRO A 549 -18.73 -12.06 -14.54
C PRO A 549 -17.83 -11.15 -13.69
N PRO A 550 -17.25 -11.67 -12.61
CA PRO A 550 -16.39 -10.90 -11.72
C PRO A 550 -15.22 -10.31 -12.52
N ASP A 551 -15.05 -8.98 -12.45
CA ASP A 551 -13.92 -8.26 -13.01
C ASP A 551 -12.96 -7.88 -11.87
N PRO A 552 -11.83 -8.61 -11.71
CA PRO A 552 -10.90 -8.36 -10.62
C PRO A 552 -10.35 -6.93 -10.57
N LEU A 553 -10.21 -6.26 -11.72
CA LEU A 553 -9.73 -4.88 -11.77
C LEU A 553 -10.81 -3.90 -11.27
N ARG A 554 -12.06 -4.14 -11.64
CA ARG A 554 -13.20 -3.33 -11.19
C ARG A 554 -13.37 -3.47 -9.67
N ASP A 555 -13.31 -4.69 -9.14
CA ASP A 555 -13.40 -4.94 -7.70
C ASP A 555 -12.23 -4.30 -6.94
N PHE A 556 -11.02 -4.41 -7.48
CA PHE A 556 -9.84 -3.76 -6.92
C PHE A 556 -9.96 -2.22 -6.88
N LEU A 557 -10.53 -1.61 -7.91
CA LEU A 557 -10.81 -0.17 -7.93
C LEU A 557 -11.94 0.21 -6.97
N ALA A 558 -12.99 -0.62 -6.86
CA ALA A 558 -14.08 -0.38 -5.91
C ALA A 558 -13.56 -0.26 -4.47
N ASP A 559 -12.60 -1.11 -4.07
CA ASP A 559 -11.96 -1.02 -2.75
C ASP A 559 -11.17 0.29 -2.57
N ARG A 560 -10.55 0.80 -3.65
CA ARG A 560 -9.82 2.08 -3.60
C ARG A 560 -10.76 3.28 -3.55
N VAL A 561 -11.92 3.19 -4.22
CA VAL A 561 -12.98 4.19 -4.13
C VAL A 561 -13.54 4.26 -2.70
N ARG A 562 -13.84 3.09 -2.08
CA ARG A 562 -14.28 3.03 -0.67
C ARG A 562 -13.25 3.65 0.27
N PHE A 563 -11.99 3.24 0.14
CA PHE A 563 -10.90 3.81 0.94
C PHE A 563 -10.80 5.32 0.80
N TYR A 564 -10.82 5.84 -0.44
CA TYR A 564 -10.71 7.28 -0.69
C TYR A 564 -11.84 8.07 -0.02
N PHE A 565 -13.09 7.66 -0.24
CA PHE A 565 -14.22 8.40 0.32
C PHE A 565 -14.35 8.25 1.83
N LYS A 566 -14.09 7.07 2.37
CA LYS A 566 -14.15 6.82 3.81
C LYS A 566 -12.96 7.45 4.55
N ASP A 567 -11.73 7.04 4.21
CA ASP A 567 -10.56 7.32 5.04
C ASP A 567 -9.91 8.67 4.70
N HIS A 568 -10.03 9.14 3.45
CA HIS A 568 -9.45 10.42 3.03
C HIS A 568 -10.48 11.56 3.02
N ARG A 569 -11.73 11.32 2.59
CA ARG A 569 -12.81 12.33 2.55
C ARG A 569 -13.70 12.31 3.80
N GLY A 570 -13.56 11.31 4.66
CA GLY A 570 -14.24 11.21 5.97
C GLY A 570 -15.75 10.96 5.87
N PHE A 571 -16.23 10.27 4.84
CA PHE A 571 -17.61 9.78 4.77
C PHE A 571 -17.77 8.52 5.63
N GLN A 572 -18.98 8.26 6.16
CA GLN A 572 -19.24 7.03 6.88
C GLN A 572 -19.25 5.84 5.92
N TYR A 573 -18.88 4.66 6.41
CA TYR A 573 -18.76 3.47 5.55
C TYR A 573 -20.09 3.05 4.91
N ASP A 574 -21.21 3.23 5.63
CA ASP A 574 -22.54 2.92 5.17
C ASP A 574 -23.05 3.93 4.11
N GLU A 575 -22.70 5.23 4.24
CA GLU A 575 -22.94 6.24 3.21
C GLU A 575 -22.25 5.88 1.90
N VAL A 576 -20.98 5.47 1.99
CA VAL A 576 -20.18 5.08 0.82
C VAL A 576 -20.77 3.83 0.17
N ASN A 577 -21.13 2.81 0.94
CA ASN A 577 -21.73 1.59 0.42
C ASN A 577 -23.09 1.87 -0.24
N ALA A 578 -23.95 2.65 0.41
CA ALA A 578 -25.26 3.03 -0.12
C ALA A 578 -25.15 3.78 -1.45
N ALA A 579 -24.26 4.77 -1.55
CA ALA A 579 -24.04 5.52 -2.78
C ALA A 579 -23.42 4.67 -3.90
N MET A 580 -22.46 3.78 -3.56
CA MET A 580 -21.82 2.88 -4.53
C MET A 580 -22.79 1.80 -5.04
N ALA A 581 -23.72 1.34 -4.24
CA ALA A 581 -24.75 0.38 -4.65
C ALA A 581 -25.66 0.95 -5.76
N ALA A 582 -25.92 2.26 -5.75
CA ALA A 582 -26.63 2.95 -6.81
C ALA A 582 -25.79 3.20 -8.10
N GLY A 583 -24.49 2.87 -8.04
CA GLY A 583 -23.54 3.03 -9.15
C GLY A 583 -22.37 3.94 -8.81
N TRP A 584 -21.21 3.62 -9.36
CA TRP A 584 -19.97 4.38 -9.14
C TRP A 584 -19.10 4.53 -10.39
N SER A 585 -19.71 4.39 -11.56
CA SER A 585 -18.99 4.54 -12.83
C SER A 585 -18.49 5.97 -13.04
N ASN A 586 -19.22 6.97 -12.58
CA ASN A 586 -18.81 8.36 -12.55
C ASN A 586 -18.49 8.76 -11.08
N LEU A 587 -17.20 8.98 -10.77
CA LEU A 587 -16.78 9.29 -9.42
C LEU A 587 -17.11 10.73 -8.98
N VAL A 588 -17.26 11.66 -9.92
CA VAL A 588 -17.67 13.04 -9.62
C VAL A 588 -19.14 13.06 -9.22
N ASP A 589 -19.98 12.31 -9.92
CA ASP A 589 -21.37 12.10 -9.53
C ASP A 589 -21.51 11.38 -8.20
N LEU A 590 -20.69 10.33 -7.99
CA LEU A 590 -20.64 9.62 -6.70
C LEU A 590 -20.32 10.57 -5.55
N GLU A 591 -19.32 11.46 -5.70
CA GLU A 591 -19.00 12.47 -4.68
C GLU A 591 -20.21 13.40 -4.43
N ALA A 592 -20.86 13.88 -5.47
CA ALA A 592 -22.03 14.74 -5.32
C ALA A 592 -23.17 14.04 -4.56
N ARG A 593 -23.43 12.77 -4.86
CA ARG A 593 -24.44 11.95 -4.13
C ARG A 593 -24.03 11.74 -2.66
N LEU A 594 -22.76 11.44 -2.38
CA LEU A 594 -22.26 11.31 -1.01
C LEU A 594 -22.44 12.60 -0.18
N VAL A 595 -22.14 13.76 -0.77
CA VAL A 595 -22.35 15.04 -0.09
C VAL A 595 -23.84 15.24 0.22
N ARG A 596 -24.75 14.91 -0.70
CA ARG A 596 -26.20 14.97 -0.44
C ARG A 596 -26.63 14.01 0.66
N ILE A 597 -26.17 12.74 0.64
CA ILE A 597 -26.50 11.76 1.68
C ILE A 597 -26.06 12.27 3.06
N ARG A 598 -24.84 12.82 3.17
CA ARG A 598 -24.32 13.40 4.42
C ARG A 598 -25.19 14.56 4.91
N THR A 599 -25.63 15.42 4.00
CA THR A 599 -26.54 16.55 4.35
C THR A 599 -27.89 16.03 4.84
N LEU A 600 -28.45 15.04 4.17
CA LEU A 600 -29.72 14.42 4.55
C LEU A 600 -29.64 13.69 5.88
N ARG A 601 -28.54 13.01 6.16
CA ARG A 601 -28.30 12.29 7.42
C ARG A 601 -28.33 13.20 8.64
N ALA A 602 -28.02 14.48 8.47
CA ALA A 602 -28.12 15.47 9.55
C ALA A 602 -29.58 15.89 9.86
N THR A 603 -30.56 15.46 9.05
CA THR A 603 -32.00 15.75 9.29
C THR A 603 -32.66 14.67 10.16
N PRO A 604 -33.63 15.06 11.02
CA PRO A 604 -34.32 14.10 11.89
C PRO A 604 -35.19 13.08 11.12
N ASP A 605 -35.49 13.33 9.85
CA ASP A 605 -36.34 12.48 9.01
C ASP A 605 -35.55 11.36 8.31
N PHE A 606 -34.21 11.42 8.30
CA PHE A 606 -33.38 10.51 7.53
C PHE A 606 -33.38 9.07 8.06
N GLU A 607 -33.12 8.86 9.36
CA GLU A 607 -33.07 7.51 9.96
C GLU A 607 -34.40 6.76 9.84
N PRO A 608 -35.57 7.36 10.17
CA PRO A 608 -36.85 6.71 9.97
C PRO A 608 -37.13 6.33 8.52
N LEU A 609 -36.75 7.21 7.59
CA LEU A 609 -36.93 6.92 6.15
C LEU A 609 -36.03 5.77 5.70
N ALA A 610 -34.76 5.73 6.10
CA ALA A 610 -33.85 4.63 5.80
C ALA A 610 -34.39 3.30 6.33
N ALA A 611 -34.95 3.28 7.54
CA ALA A 611 -35.63 2.11 8.11
C ALA A 611 -36.82 1.67 7.26
N SER A 612 -37.64 2.62 6.77
CA SER A 612 -38.79 2.35 5.90
C SER A 612 -38.36 1.77 4.55
N PHE A 613 -37.28 2.26 3.93
CA PHE A 613 -36.74 1.68 2.70
C PHE A 613 -36.17 0.28 2.90
N LYS A 614 -35.50 0.02 4.03
CA LYS A 614 -35.05 -1.32 4.40
C LYS A 614 -36.21 -2.29 4.53
N ARG A 615 -37.32 -1.83 5.13
CA ARG A 615 -38.59 -2.61 5.23
C ARG A 615 -39.18 -2.90 3.85
N ILE A 616 -39.27 -1.88 2.97
CA ILE A 616 -39.74 -2.05 1.59
C ILE A 616 -38.94 -3.11 0.86
N ARG A 617 -37.59 -2.99 0.87
CA ARG A 617 -36.70 -3.96 0.23
C ARG A 617 -36.92 -5.39 0.76
N ASN A 618 -37.00 -5.56 2.07
CA ASN A 618 -37.24 -6.87 2.67
C ASN A 618 -38.57 -7.48 2.22
N ILE A 619 -39.65 -6.69 2.14
CA ILE A 619 -40.96 -7.14 1.67
C ILE A 619 -40.88 -7.59 0.19
N LEU A 620 -40.24 -6.80 -0.68
CA LEU A 620 -40.08 -7.12 -2.09
C LEU A 620 -39.26 -8.41 -2.29
N VAL A 621 -38.17 -8.58 -1.52
CA VAL A 621 -37.32 -9.78 -1.57
C VAL A 621 -38.08 -11.01 -1.08
N GLN A 622 -38.83 -10.91 0.03
CA GLN A 622 -39.64 -12.02 0.56
C GLN A 622 -40.78 -12.40 -0.40
N ALA A 623 -41.35 -11.45 -1.10
CA ALA A 623 -42.36 -11.68 -2.11
C ALA A 623 -41.82 -12.20 -3.46
N GLY A 624 -40.46 -12.27 -3.62
CA GLY A 624 -39.83 -12.63 -4.89
C GLY A 624 -40.17 -11.61 -6.02
N PHE A 625 -40.48 -10.35 -5.66
CA PHE A 625 -40.94 -9.35 -6.61
C PHE A 625 -39.74 -8.59 -7.20
N THR A 626 -39.55 -8.74 -8.50
CA THR A 626 -38.41 -8.12 -9.24
C THR A 626 -38.85 -6.91 -10.09
N GLY A 627 -40.08 -6.43 -9.93
CA GLY A 627 -40.64 -5.34 -10.71
C GLY A 627 -41.49 -5.84 -11.86
N GLY A 628 -42.23 -4.93 -12.47
CA GLY A 628 -43.04 -5.14 -13.67
C GLY A 628 -44.49 -4.68 -13.46
N GLY A 629 -45.02 -4.06 -14.50
CA GLY A 629 -46.38 -3.51 -14.57
C GLY A 629 -46.46 -2.03 -14.16
N ALA A 630 -47.56 -1.40 -14.56
CA ALA A 630 -47.93 -0.05 -14.14
C ALA A 630 -48.84 -0.12 -12.91
N ILE A 631 -48.76 0.87 -12.04
CA ILE A 631 -49.64 1.00 -10.88
C ILE A 631 -51.06 1.28 -11.42
N ARG A 632 -52.02 0.42 -11.04
CA ARG A 632 -53.41 0.56 -11.41
C ARG A 632 -54.13 1.37 -10.34
N GLN A 633 -54.53 2.61 -10.65
CA GLN A 633 -55.21 3.49 -9.71
C GLN A 633 -56.54 2.90 -9.24
N SER A 634 -57.25 2.16 -10.08
CA SER A 634 -58.53 1.52 -9.76
C SER A 634 -58.44 0.41 -8.70
N LEU A 635 -57.23 -0.07 -8.40
CA LEU A 635 -56.95 -1.07 -7.39
C LEU A 635 -56.35 -0.49 -6.08
N LEU A 636 -56.17 0.85 -6.01
CA LEU A 636 -55.75 1.53 -4.80
C LEU A 636 -56.94 1.74 -3.86
N GLU A 637 -56.80 1.31 -2.65
CA GLU A 637 -57.85 1.54 -1.60
C GLU A 637 -57.86 3.02 -1.17
N PRO A 638 -59.05 3.63 -1.00
CA PRO A 638 -59.17 4.99 -0.45
C PRO A 638 -58.49 5.09 0.94
N GLY A 639 -57.72 6.15 1.18
CA GLY A 639 -56.98 6.39 2.42
C GLY A 639 -55.47 6.30 2.21
N PRO A 640 -54.71 5.70 3.16
CA PRO A 640 -53.24 5.77 3.19
C PRO A 640 -52.54 5.25 1.92
N GLU A 641 -53.11 4.28 1.24
CA GLU A 641 -52.58 3.72 -0.02
C GLU A 641 -52.68 4.72 -1.18
N LEU A 642 -53.87 5.28 -1.35
CA LEU A 642 -54.13 6.28 -2.38
C LEU A 642 -53.38 7.59 -2.09
N GLU A 643 -53.33 8.02 -0.83
CA GLU A 643 -52.61 9.21 -0.41
C GLU A 643 -51.10 9.11 -0.68
N LEU A 644 -50.49 7.94 -0.39
CA LEU A 644 -49.08 7.68 -0.68
C LEU A 644 -48.80 7.78 -2.18
N TYR A 645 -49.66 7.19 -3.00
CA TYR A 645 -49.54 7.25 -4.45
C TYR A 645 -49.68 8.68 -4.98
N GLN A 646 -50.66 9.44 -4.50
CA GLN A 646 -50.89 10.84 -4.91
C GLN A 646 -49.70 11.73 -4.50
N GLU A 647 -49.22 11.64 -3.29
CA GLU A 647 -48.04 12.38 -2.81
C GLU A 647 -46.84 12.05 -3.68
N PHE A 648 -46.55 10.75 -3.87
CA PHE A 648 -45.45 10.30 -4.69
C PHE A 648 -45.47 10.88 -6.10
N THR A 649 -46.66 10.87 -6.77
CA THR A 649 -46.78 11.42 -8.13
C THR A 649 -46.63 12.94 -8.20
N GLN A 650 -46.97 13.67 -7.14
CA GLN A 650 -46.81 15.13 -7.07
C GLN A 650 -45.36 15.57 -6.84
N ILE A 651 -44.57 14.75 -6.14
CA ILE A 651 -43.20 15.09 -5.76
C ILE A 651 -42.13 14.44 -6.66
N ALA A 652 -42.53 13.55 -7.56
CA ALA A 652 -41.62 12.92 -8.51
C ALA A 652 -40.86 14.00 -9.32
N GLY A 653 -39.51 13.92 -9.33
CA GLY A 653 -38.61 14.88 -9.95
C GLY A 653 -38.31 16.15 -9.13
N GLN A 654 -38.83 16.31 -7.92
CA GLN A 654 -38.47 17.41 -7.01
C GLN A 654 -37.11 17.11 -6.32
N PRO A 655 -36.41 18.13 -5.75
CA PRO A 655 -35.23 17.90 -4.93
C PRO A 655 -35.52 16.94 -3.76
N ILE A 656 -34.62 15.99 -3.55
CA ILE A 656 -34.84 14.86 -2.64
C ILE A 656 -35.07 15.30 -1.20
N GLU A 657 -34.50 16.43 -0.79
CA GLU A 657 -34.66 17.01 0.53
C GLU A 657 -36.11 17.35 0.84
N SER A 658 -36.84 17.90 -0.16
CA SER A 658 -38.28 18.21 -0.05
C SER A 658 -39.12 16.95 -0.21
N VAL A 659 -38.65 15.97 -0.95
CA VAL A 659 -39.34 14.70 -1.15
C VAL A 659 -39.39 13.91 0.17
N ILE A 660 -38.26 13.84 0.87
CA ILE A 660 -38.12 13.06 2.13
C ILE A 660 -39.08 13.52 3.21
N SER A 661 -39.17 14.83 3.47
CA SER A 661 -40.01 15.38 4.52
C SER A 661 -41.52 15.20 4.25
N LYS A 662 -41.94 15.23 2.97
CA LYS A 662 -43.33 15.04 2.56
C LYS A 662 -43.74 13.58 2.48
N LEU A 663 -42.83 12.71 2.01
CA LEU A 663 -43.15 11.30 1.76
C LEU A 663 -43.14 10.45 3.04
N ARG A 664 -42.22 10.74 3.99
CA ARG A 664 -42.09 10.00 5.23
C ARG A 664 -43.41 9.77 5.96
N PRO A 665 -44.22 10.80 6.30
CA PRO A 665 -45.45 10.58 7.05
C PRO A 665 -46.46 9.68 6.30
N LYS A 666 -46.43 9.71 4.97
CA LYS A 666 -47.34 8.88 4.15
C LYS A 666 -46.85 7.44 4.06
N VAL A 667 -45.54 7.21 4.01
CA VAL A 667 -44.93 5.84 4.08
C VAL A 667 -45.19 5.21 5.43
N ASP A 668 -44.98 5.95 6.52
CA ASP A 668 -45.23 5.45 7.87
C ASP A 668 -46.71 5.08 8.05
N LEU A 669 -47.62 5.96 7.64
CA LEU A 669 -49.05 5.71 7.71
C LEU A 669 -49.50 4.51 6.84
N PHE A 670 -48.90 4.37 5.65
CA PHE A 670 -49.12 3.21 4.79
C PHE A 670 -48.75 1.90 5.51
N PHE A 671 -47.60 1.82 6.12
CA PHE A 671 -47.16 0.62 6.80
C PHE A 671 -47.94 0.30 8.10
N ASP A 672 -48.53 1.33 8.72
CA ASP A 672 -49.35 1.17 9.92
C ASP A 672 -50.77 0.67 9.61
N LYS A 673 -51.29 0.99 8.43
CA LYS A 673 -52.73 0.79 8.11
C LYS A 673 -52.97 -0.17 6.93
N VAL A 674 -51.96 -0.42 6.07
CA VAL A 674 -52.15 -1.22 4.87
C VAL A 674 -51.40 -2.56 4.94
N LEU A 675 -52.17 -3.65 4.80
CA LEU A 675 -51.60 -5.00 4.73
C LEU A 675 -51.03 -5.24 3.30
N VAL A 676 -49.72 -5.15 3.14
CA VAL A 676 -49.08 -5.33 1.81
C VAL A 676 -49.42 -6.69 1.20
N ASN A 677 -49.35 -7.77 1.99
CA ASN A 677 -49.68 -9.13 1.58
C ASN A 677 -51.24 -9.36 1.61
N ALA A 678 -51.97 -8.54 0.86
CA ALA A 678 -53.43 -8.69 0.76
C ALA A 678 -53.82 -10.10 0.23
N PRO A 679 -54.97 -10.65 0.67
CA PRO A 679 -55.47 -11.92 0.16
C PRO A 679 -55.74 -11.91 -1.37
N ASP A 680 -56.24 -10.80 -1.88
CA ASP A 680 -56.43 -10.62 -3.33
C ASP A 680 -55.06 -10.45 -4.05
N ALA A 681 -54.80 -11.31 -5.00
CA ALA A 681 -53.56 -11.36 -5.75
C ALA A 681 -53.32 -10.09 -6.60
N SER A 682 -54.40 -9.48 -7.13
CA SER A 682 -54.29 -8.27 -7.96
C SER A 682 -53.98 -7.03 -7.11
N VAL A 683 -54.59 -6.92 -5.94
CA VAL A 683 -54.32 -5.85 -4.98
C VAL A 683 -52.92 -6.00 -4.40
N ARG A 684 -52.50 -7.21 -4.01
CA ARG A 684 -51.18 -7.50 -3.53
C ARG A 684 -50.13 -7.12 -4.58
N GLN A 685 -50.27 -7.54 -5.83
CA GLN A 685 -49.37 -7.20 -6.92
C GLN A 685 -49.28 -5.69 -7.13
N ASN A 686 -50.40 -4.96 -7.07
CA ASN A 686 -50.43 -3.51 -7.20
C ASN A 686 -49.67 -2.80 -6.08
N ARG A 687 -49.84 -3.26 -4.81
CA ARG A 687 -49.08 -2.76 -3.65
C ARG A 687 -47.59 -3.00 -3.77
N LEU A 688 -47.18 -4.20 -4.20
CA LEU A 688 -45.77 -4.50 -4.47
C LEU A 688 -45.22 -3.61 -5.59
N THR A 689 -46.00 -3.34 -6.66
CA THR A 689 -45.59 -2.45 -7.72
C THR A 689 -45.41 -1.01 -7.22
N LEU A 690 -46.31 -0.51 -6.36
CA LEU A 690 -46.20 0.82 -5.75
C LEU A 690 -44.91 0.94 -4.92
N LEU A 691 -44.65 -0.03 -4.03
CA LEU A 691 -43.45 -0.05 -3.20
C LEU A 691 -42.16 -0.17 -4.04
N HIS A 692 -42.18 -0.99 -5.09
CA HIS A 692 -41.06 -1.13 -6.01
C HIS A 692 -40.77 0.18 -6.75
N THR A 693 -41.79 0.89 -7.23
CA THR A 693 -41.63 2.16 -7.93
C THR A 693 -41.08 3.24 -7.01
N LEU A 694 -41.55 3.29 -5.76
CA LEU A 694 -40.98 4.15 -4.72
C LEU A 694 -39.49 3.85 -4.50
N LEU A 695 -39.13 2.58 -4.28
CA LEU A 695 -37.74 2.18 -4.05
C LEU A 695 -36.84 2.52 -5.26
N ALA A 696 -37.33 2.30 -6.48
CA ALA A 696 -36.58 2.56 -7.71
C ALA A 696 -36.24 4.05 -7.88
N GLU A 697 -37.13 4.97 -7.55
CA GLU A 697 -36.89 6.42 -7.67
C GLU A 697 -35.73 6.85 -6.76
N PHE A 698 -35.70 6.39 -5.53
CA PHE A 698 -34.62 6.72 -4.57
C PHE A 698 -33.34 5.94 -4.83
N SER A 699 -33.42 4.76 -5.45
CA SER A 699 -32.26 3.93 -5.78
C SER A 699 -31.32 4.59 -6.82
N THR A 700 -31.76 5.64 -7.50
CA THR A 700 -30.91 6.43 -8.39
C THR A 700 -29.84 7.21 -7.63
N MET A 701 -30.10 7.58 -6.36
CA MET A 701 -29.16 8.31 -5.51
C MET A 701 -28.34 7.38 -4.62
N ALA A 702 -29.00 6.46 -3.92
CA ALA A 702 -28.39 5.55 -2.98
C ALA A 702 -29.30 4.35 -2.70
N ASP A 703 -28.71 3.21 -2.37
CA ASP A 703 -29.44 2.13 -1.70
C ASP A 703 -29.52 2.40 -0.20
N PHE A 704 -30.55 3.10 0.22
CA PHE A 704 -30.74 3.48 1.62
C PHE A 704 -30.88 2.29 2.58
N SER A 705 -31.08 1.07 2.09
CA SER A 705 -31.11 -0.12 2.94
C SER A 705 -29.72 -0.51 3.46
N GLU A 706 -28.65 0.02 2.89
CA GLU A 706 -27.27 -0.15 3.36
C GLU A 706 -26.93 0.80 4.54
N ILE A 707 -27.78 1.80 4.80
CA ILE A 707 -27.56 2.75 5.90
C ILE A 707 -27.79 2.04 7.24
N VAL A 708 -26.83 2.22 8.15
CA VAL A 708 -26.96 1.74 9.54
C VAL A 708 -27.81 2.71 10.34
N THR A 709 -28.95 2.23 10.83
CA THR A 709 -29.84 2.99 11.72
C THR A 709 -29.60 2.57 13.15
N ASN A 710 -29.64 3.52 14.09
CA ASN A 710 -29.44 3.29 15.52
C ASN A 710 -30.71 2.71 16.23
N SER A 711 -31.57 1.97 15.52
CA SER A 711 -32.77 1.35 16.06
C SER A 711 -32.55 -0.09 16.49
#